data_43bb57cef948c99e2d8fb1eb59a8a565
#
_entry.id   43bb57cef948c99e2d8fb1eb59a8a565
#
_cell.length_a   1.000
_cell.length_b   1.000
_cell.length_c   1.000
_cell.angle_alpha   90.00
_cell.angle_beta   90.00
_cell.angle_gamma   90.00
#
_symmetry.space_group_name_H-M   'P 1'
#
loop_
_entity.id
_entity.type
_entity.pdbx_description
1 polymer ?
#
loop_
_entity_poly.entity_id
_entity_poly.type
_entity_poly.pdbx_seq_one_letter_code
_entity_poly.pdbx_strand_id
1 'polypeptide(L)'
;MAVMAIGLSIACLAAKAQTIAGKITGKITDSTQQPLNAATISLRIVNKPKPVKYEVSATDGTFLIEWRKAGTYTITATAVGYDRYESAPFTIDSLHPESALPAIILKKAVVALAAVTVTSKKPFIEQKVDRTLVNVEAMINSAGSTALEVLEKAPGVRVDPNGSITLKGQQGVAIYIDDKPSYLSGQQLQNYLQSLPATVIAQLEIMSNPPAKYDASGNGGIINIKTVKEKMKGYNFGISSGIRVSKYTSTNNNLDFNYRTNKFNIFGTFSAGNRNNFNDIDIYRKYMDDDGNTTGTFMQNSFIHKFGGGYRASLGVDYFPSKKTTVGVLVSRLERYPKSTNRSLGTLYNENHQPDSSLNSNNDENGSFINNRINLNIKHDFSKNGPSLQANVDYLEYNTNNDQVLTTDNYTSTGSLKSEDQLAGYLPANIRIYAAKTDYEQTIANQWKLEAGAKFSYTKTSNVANYYNVIAGVSEPDYDKTNHFMYDENINAGYLNLNRMFNKLTVQLGLRYEGTLSKGHQLGNVLKPDSSFNRSYNNLFPTLFLLYKLDTNSNHQLKFNYGRRIGRPYYQDLNPFISPLDKLTFYVGNPYLKPSFSSKYELGYIFRNRITTTINYSDTRDQVNETIEINDQKYYSRPGNIGKTTSLSFGIDAFFNPKPWLTFQLSGQMNYIHFKSSFYTGTLEVKNQYYYTQALVQFKLKNNWTMQLDGNYTSKSKNAQFVFAGRGRVNYSVSKMVSPKVTVKFNVTDVFLTGINKGDIANLKLTDANFRTLSDTRAALLTVSFRMGKRVEGQRKKIESGADAEQDRVKDK
;
A
#
# COMPACT_ATOMS: atom_id res chain seq x y z
N MET A 1 63.74 -42.89 -29.18
CA MET A 1 65.15 -42.71 -29.46
C MET A 1 65.63 -41.58 -28.59
N ALA A 2 66.27 -41.93 -27.50
CA ALA A 2 67.75 -42.05 -27.35
C ALA A 2 68.36 -40.60 -27.51
N VAL A 3 69.17 -40.03 -26.61
CA VAL A 3 70.14 -40.62 -25.70
C VAL A 3 70.77 -39.46 -24.95
N MET A 4 71.05 -39.62 -23.63
CA MET A 4 72.25 -39.29 -22.88
C MET A 4 72.74 -37.84 -22.83
N ALA A 5 72.77 -37.20 -21.72
CA ALA A 5 73.72 -37.34 -20.57
C ALA A 5 75.10 -36.66 -20.82
N ILE A 6 75.41 -35.84 -19.83
CA ILE A 6 76.71 -35.55 -19.19
C ILE A 6 76.59 -34.17 -18.60
N GLY A 7 76.48 -33.90 -17.31
CA GLY A 7 77.37 -34.10 -16.21
C GLY A 7 78.39 -33.02 -16.21
N LEU A 8 78.27 -31.96 -15.36
CA LEU A 8 79.39 -31.37 -14.63
C LEU A 8 79.02 -30.67 -13.38
N SER A 9 79.52 -31.08 -12.28
CA SER A 9 79.44 -30.52 -10.96
C SER A 9 79.98 -29.10 -10.86
N ILE A 10 79.18 -28.21 -10.31
CA ILE A 10 79.63 -26.98 -9.67
C ILE A 10 79.07 -26.97 -8.26
N ALA A 11 79.92 -27.23 -7.30
CA ALA A 11 79.68 -27.07 -5.87
C ALA A 11 79.28 -25.58 -5.60
N CYS A 12 78.03 -25.29 -5.43
CA CYS A 12 77.65 -24.07 -4.77
C CYS A 12 77.64 -24.30 -3.29
N LEU A 13 78.52 -23.61 -2.59
CA LEU A 13 78.54 -23.45 -1.16
C LEU A 13 77.13 -23.08 -0.67
N ALA A 14 76.42 -24.03 -0.04
CA ALA A 14 75.25 -23.73 0.76
C ALA A 14 75.77 -22.96 2.00
N ALA A 15 75.67 -21.66 1.96
CA ALA A 15 75.69 -20.85 3.16
C ALA A 15 74.55 -21.30 4.04
N LYS A 16 74.81 -22.13 5.05
CA LYS A 16 73.89 -22.42 6.15
C LYS A 16 73.60 -21.11 6.80
N ALA A 17 72.46 -20.52 6.51
CA ALA A 17 71.90 -19.45 7.33
C ALA A 17 71.82 -20.02 8.75
N GLN A 18 72.69 -19.56 9.66
CA GLN A 18 72.59 -19.89 11.04
C GLN A 18 71.23 -19.51 11.57
N THR A 19 70.40 -20.50 11.85
CA THR A 19 69.09 -20.31 12.49
C THR A 19 69.33 -19.91 13.92
N ILE A 20 69.22 -18.62 14.23
CA ILE A 20 69.29 -18.09 15.56
C ILE A 20 68.15 -18.69 16.37
N ALA A 21 68.44 -19.47 17.40
CA ALA A 21 67.41 -19.94 18.36
C ALA A 21 67.27 -18.83 19.41
N GLY A 22 66.33 -17.90 19.19
CA GLY A 22 66.00 -16.84 20.14
C GLY A 22 65.04 -17.35 21.20
N LYS A 23 65.29 -17.02 22.46
CA LYS A 23 64.38 -17.29 23.60
C LYS A 23 63.84 -15.98 24.17
N ILE A 24 62.54 -15.86 24.29
CA ILE A 24 61.83 -14.76 24.92
C ILE A 24 61.17 -15.30 26.17
N THR A 25 61.59 -14.80 27.34
CA THR A 25 61.05 -15.22 28.63
C THR A 25 60.40 -14.04 29.36
N GLY A 26 59.44 -14.33 30.19
CA GLY A 26 58.80 -13.29 31.03
C GLY A 26 57.82 -13.92 32.02
N LYS A 27 57.31 -13.07 32.88
CA LYS A 27 56.29 -13.47 33.88
C LYS A 27 55.10 -12.53 33.80
N ILE A 28 53.88 -13.10 33.87
CA ILE A 28 52.63 -12.34 33.86
C ILE A 28 51.99 -12.41 35.23
N THR A 29 51.70 -11.25 35.83
CA THR A 29 51.00 -11.15 37.12
C THR A 29 49.86 -10.17 37.05
N ASP A 30 48.94 -10.22 37.98
CA ASP A 30 47.97 -9.17 38.20
C ASP A 30 48.52 -7.99 38.99
N SER A 31 47.70 -6.95 39.22
CA SER A 31 48.09 -5.76 40.00
C SER A 31 48.41 -6.01 41.48
N THR A 32 48.08 -7.23 41.98
CA THR A 32 48.38 -7.71 43.34
C THR A 32 49.57 -8.65 43.36
N GLN A 33 50.37 -8.73 42.24
CA GLN A 33 51.51 -9.59 42.02
C GLN A 33 51.22 -11.10 42.05
N GLN A 34 49.91 -11.50 41.94
CA GLN A 34 49.54 -12.89 41.83
C GLN A 34 49.80 -13.39 40.37
N PRO A 35 50.42 -14.57 40.17
CA PRO A 35 50.66 -15.10 38.84
C PRO A 35 49.35 -15.38 38.09
N LEU A 36 49.35 -15.00 36.83
CA LEU A 36 48.22 -15.28 35.94
C LEU A 36 48.48 -16.50 35.07
N ASN A 37 47.75 -17.57 35.35
CA ASN A 37 47.74 -18.79 34.57
C ASN A 37 46.92 -18.65 33.29
N ALA A 38 47.36 -19.31 32.20
CA ALA A 38 46.64 -19.35 30.91
C ALA A 38 46.39 -17.98 30.26
N ALA A 39 47.17 -16.97 30.57
CA ALA A 39 47.16 -15.72 29.82
C ALA A 39 47.76 -15.97 28.41
N THR A 40 47.13 -15.50 27.38
CA THR A 40 47.58 -15.66 26.00
C THR A 40 48.64 -14.59 25.66
N ILE A 41 49.78 -15.03 25.21
CA ILE A 41 50.93 -14.21 24.78
C ILE A 41 51.04 -14.32 23.26
N SER A 42 51.02 -13.21 22.55
CA SER A 42 51.26 -13.19 21.09
C SER A 42 52.49 -12.36 20.74
N LEU A 43 53.38 -12.96 19.98
CA LEU A 43 54.57 -12.33 19.42
C LEU A 43 54.20 -11.71 18.07
N ARG A 44 54.59 -10.43 17.87
CA ARG A 44 54.35 -9.67 16.65
C ARG A 44 55.66 -9.03 16.14
N ILE A 45 55.78 -8.98 14.81
CA ILE A 45 56.79 -8.14 14.16
C ILE A 45 56.29 -6.70 14.19
N VAL A 46 57.10 -5.75 14.59
CA VAL A 46 56.76 -4.34 14.57
C VAL A 46 56.22 -3.93 13.19
N ASN A 47 55.13 -3.16 13.15
CA ASN A 47 54.41 -2.72 11.94
C ASN A 47 53.69 -3.81 11.12
N LYS A 48 53.55 -5.04 11.66
CA LYS A 48 52.74 -6.06 11.05
C LYS A 48 51.49 -6.40 11.91
N PRO A 49 50.28 -6.39 11.35
CA PRO A 49 49.08 -6.57 12.16
C PRO A 49 48.84 -7.99 12.66
N LYS A 50 49.42 -9.01 12.02
CA LYS A 50 49.23 -10.42 12.36
C LYS A 50 50.36 -10.94 13.31
N PRO A 51 50.00 -11.59 14.44
CA PRO A 51 50.96 -12.29 15.27
C PRO A 51 51.68 -13.42 14.49
N VAL A 52 52.94 -13.64 14.82
CA VAL A 52 53.76 -14.67 14.20
C VAL A 52 53.88 -15.93 15.09
N LYS A 53 53.61 -15.82 16.40
CA LYS A 53 53.56 -16.96 17.32
C LYS A 53 52.65 -16.62 18.51
N TYR A 54 52.04 -17.65 19.07
CA TYR A 54 51.24 -17.58 20.30
C TYR A 54 51.84 -18.56 21.33
N GLU A 55 51.71 -18.19 22.61
CA GLU A 55 52.09 -19.01 23.76
C GLU A 55 51.10 -18.71 24.90
N VAL A 56 51.03 -19.55 25.93
CA VAL A 56 50.23 -19.31 27.13
C VAL A 56 51.10 -19.38 28.37
N SER A 57 50.79 -18.57 29.38
CA SER A 57 51.51 -18.56 30.64
C SER A 57 51.24 -19.84 31.45
N ALA A 58 52.26 -20.37 32.11
CA ALA A 58 52.20 -21.48 33.04
C ALA A 58 51.49 -21.10 34.35
N THR A 59 51.26 -22.07 35.23
CA THR A 59 50.59 -21.87 36.54
C THR A 59 51.26 -20.86 37.47
N ASP A 60 52.58 -20.69 37.34
CA ASP A 60 53.38 -19.68 38.06
C ASP A 60 53.46 -18.35 37.34
N GLY A 61 52.69 -18.16 36.24
CA GLY A 61 52.66 -16.99 35.41
C GLY A 61 53.83 -16.82 34.44
N THR A 62 54.80 -17.73 34.42
CA THR A 62 55.94 -17.68 33.47
C THR A 62 55.53 -18.08 32.06
N PHE A 63 56.26 -17.61 31.04
CA PHE A 63 56.13 -18.02 29.67
C PHE A 63 57.49 -18.08 28.95
N LEU A 64 57.60 -18.95 27.95
CA LEU A 64 58.78 -19.10 27.09
C LEU A 64 58.31 -19.17 25.63
N ILE A 65 58.82 -18.22 24.84
CA ILE A 65 58.61 -18.24 23.38
C ILE A 65 59.96 -18.52 22.69
N GLU A 66 60.11 -19.67 22.06
CA GLU A 66 61.22 -19.93 21.17
C GLU A 66 60.93 -19.42 19.76
N TRP A 67 61.82 -18.59 19.23
CA TRP A 67 61.66 -17.96 17.93
C TRP A 67 63.03 -17.94 17.16
N ARG A 68 62.97 -18.20 15.83
CA ARG A 68 64.16 -18.47 15.00
C ARG A 68 64.48 -17.40 13.95
N LYS A 69 63.85 -16.25 13.97
CA LYS A 69 64.10 -15.18 13.01
C LYS A 69 64.57 -13.92 13.73
N ALA A 70 65.65 -13.33 13.23
CA ALA A 70 66.11 -12.03 13.70
C ALA A 70 65.10 -10.93 13.29
N GLY A 71 64.92 -9.92 14.15
CA GLY A 71 64.02 -8.81 13.89
C GLY A 71 63.58 -8.09 15.15
N THR A 72 62.82 -7.02 14.98
CA THR A 72 62.23 -6.24 16.09
C THR A 72 60.79 -6.69 16.31
N TYR A 73 60.44 -6.97 17.56
CA TYR A 73 59.18 -7.62 17.96
C TYR A 73 58.49 -6.84 19.08
N THR A 74 57.22 -7.01 19.21
CA THR A 74 56.41 -6.67 20.37
C THR A 74 55.65 -7.90 20.88
N ILE A 75 55.38 -7.92 22.19
CA ILE A 75 54.51 -8.94 22.81
C ILE A 75 53.19 -8.24 23.19
N THR A 76 52.08 -8.94 22.87
CA THR A 76 50.80 -8.61 23.42
C THR A 76 50.36 -9.72 24.39
N ALA A 77 50.00 -9.36 25.65
CA ALA A 77 49.45 -10.28 26.63
C ALA A 77 47.97 -9.97 26.88
N THR A 78 47.16 -11.02 26.92
CA THR A 78 45.69 -10.92 27.17
C THR A 78 45.26 -12.03 28.13
N ALA A 79 44.42 -11.69 29.10
CA ALA A 79 43.75 -12.66 29.98
C ALA A 79 42.29 -12.30 30.20
N VAL A 80 41.40 -13.25 30.46
CA VAL A 80 39.96 -12.98 30.70
C VAL A 80 39.82 -12.15 31.97
N GLY A 81 39.13 -11.00 31.85
CA GLY A 81 38.92 -10.07 32.96
C GLY A 81 40.03 -9.05 33.18
N TYR A 82 41.02 -8.95 32.30
CA TYR A 82 42.15 -8.03 32.38
C TYR A 82 42.29 -7.19 31.11
N ASP A 83 42.81 -5.97 31.24
CA ASP A 83 43.14 -5.11 30.09
C ASP A 83 44.29 -5.70 29.28
N ARG A 84 44.24 -5.51 27.98
CA ARG A 84 45.32 -5.91 27.08
C ARG A 84 46.56 -5.10 27.35
N TYR A 85 47.70 -5.81 27.44
CA TYR A 85 49.05 -5.22 27.56
C TYR A 85 49.79 -5.36 26.22
N GLU A 86 50.58 -4.38 25.85
CA GLU A 86 51.52 -4.38 24.72
C GLU A 86 52.89 -3.89 25.20
N SER A 87 53.95 -4.71 24.91
CA SER A 87 55.31 -4.37 25.32
C SER A 87 55.94 -3.27 24.45
N ALA A 88 56.96 -2.60 24.97
CA ALA A 88 57.86 -1.86 24.11
C ALA A 88 58.53 -2.81 23.07
N PRO A 89 58.93 -2.28 21.88
CA PRO A 89 59.68 -3.06 20.91
C PRO A 89 61.00 -3.57 21.46
N PHE A 90 61.38 -4.82 21.19
CA PHE A 90 62.67 -5.44 21.54
C PHE A 90 63.20 -6.21 20.30
N THR A 91 64.53 -6.36 20.26
CA THR A 91 65.21 -6.97 19.10
C THR A 91 65.78 -8.34 19.49
N ILE A 92 65.66 -9.29 18.60
CA ILE A 92 66.31 -10.63 18.63
C ILE A 92 67.25 -10.68 17.43
N ASP A 93 68.51 -10.86 17.70
CA ASP A 93 69.55 -11.00 16.69
C ASP A 93 70.65 -12.00 17.18
N SER A 94 71.68 -12.17 16.40
CA SER A 94 72.83 -13.06 16.76
C SER A 94 73.67 -12.59 17.94
N LEU A 95 73.59 -11.30 18.31
CA LEU A 95 74.27 -10.73 19.45
C LEU A 95 73.40 -10.79 20.71
N HIS A 96 72.10 -10.80 20.54
CA HIS A 96 71.08 -10.81 21.60
C HIS A 96 70.09 -11.97 21.35
N PRO A 97 70.53 -13.24 21.53
CA PRO A 97 69.66 -14.39 21.25
C PRO A 97 68.61 -14.63 22.34
N GLU A 98 68.75 -14.05 23.53
CA GLU A 98 67.82 -14.18 24.63
C GLU A 98 67.29 -12.80 25.04
N SER A 99 65.97 -12.69 25.24
CA SER A 99 65.31 -11.50 25.72
C SER A 99 64.42 -11.84 26.93
N ALA A 100 64.90 -11.46 28.11
CA ALA A 100 64.09 -11.55 29.34
C ALA A 100 63.28 -10.25 29.48
N LEU A 101 61.97 -10.32 29.30
CA LEU A 101 61.07 -9.18 29.43
C LEU A 101 60.78 -8.87 30.91
N PRO A 102 60.60 -7.59 31.27
CA PRO A 102 60.16 -7.21 32.61
C PRO A 102 58.83 -7.89 32.95
N ALA A 103 58.52 -8.08 34.22
CA ALA A 103 57.25 -8.65 34.66
C ALA A 103 56.10 -7.84 34.09
N ILE A 104 55.21 -8.54 33.34
CA ILE A 104 54.02 -7.95 32.71
C ILE A 104 52.89 -7.93 33.74
N ILE A 105 52.49 -6.78 34.17
CA ILE A 105 51.36 -6.60 35.10
C ILE A 105 50.08 -6.29 34.32
N LEU A 106 49.12 -7.23 34.32
CA LEU A 106 47.81 -7.00 33.73
C LEU A 106 46.90 -6.37 34.78
N LYS A 107 46.31 -5.20 34.42
CA LYS A 107 45.28 -4.55 35.26
C LYS A 107 43.95 -5.22 35.04
N LYS A 108 43.19 -5.44 36.13
CA LYS A 108 41.81 -5.90 36.00
C LYS A 108 41.04 -4.88 35.15
N ALA A 109 40.41 -5.38 34.10
CA ALA A 109 39.54 -4.55 33.26
C ALA A 109 38.43 -4.06 34.15
N VAL A 110 38.27 -2.74 34.32
CA VAL A 110 37.09 -2.12 34.90
C VAL A 110 36.01 -2.25 33.82
N VAL A 111 35.35 -3.41 33.76
CA VAL A 111 34.16 -3.56 32.97
C VAL A 111 33.11 -2.69 33.63
N ALA A 112 33.02 -1.43 33.25
CA ALA A 112 31.72 -0.82 33.22
C ALA A 112 30.87 -1.78 32.39
N LEU A 113 29.86 -2.38 33.00
CA LEU A 113 28.85 -3.18 32.32
C LEU A 113 28.24 -2.29 31.23
N ALA A 114 28.93 -2.20 30.11
CA ALA A 114 28.28 -1.88 28.85
C ALA A 114 27.25 -3.01 28.70
N ALA A 115 26.00 -2.68 28.97
CA ALA A 115 24.90 -3.56 28.75
C ALA A 115 25.18 -4.26 27.41
N VAL A 116 25.35 -5.56 27.42
CA VAL A 116 25.30 -6.37 26.22
C VAL A 116 23.90 -6.15 25.70
N THR A 117 23.75 -5.15 24.88
CA THR A 117 22.55 -4.98 24.09
C THR A 117 22.58 -6.18 23.14
N VAL A 118 21.97 -7.26 23.56
CA VAL A 118 21.55 -8.32 22.67
C VAL A 118 20.57 -7.64 21.73
N THR A 119 21.07 -7.11 20.61
CA THR A 119 20.27 -6.68 19.49
C THR A 119 19.70 -7.98 18.90
N SER A 120 18.64 -8.48 19.54
CA SER A 120 17.78 -9.47 18.94
C SER A 120 17.37 -8.89 17.58
N LYS A 121 17.81 -9.52 16.49
CA LYS A 121 17.38 -9.13 15.14
C LYS A 121 15.85 -9.19 15.16
N LYS A 122 15.20 -8.03 15.01
CA LYS A 122 13.75 -7.95 14.93
C LYS A 122 13.26 -8.95 13.86
N PRO A 123 12.23 -9.75 14.15
CA PRO A 123 11.68 -10.67 13.15
C PRO A 123 11.15 -9.84 11.96
N PHE A 124 11.21 -10.39 10.76
CA PHE A 124 10.70 -9.71 9.55
C PHE A 124 9.21 -9.34 9.70
N ILE A 125 8.39 -10.25 10.24
CA ILE A 125 6.99 -10.00 10.58
C ILE A 125 6.84 -10.06 12.09
N GLU A 126 6.22 -9.05 12.67
CA GLU A 126 5.87 -8.99 14.08
C GLU A 126 4.39 -8.65 14.23
N GLN A 127 3.67 -9.40 15.04
CA GLN A 127 2.26 -9.11 15.31
C GLN A 127 2.14 -8.18 16.52
N LYS A 128 1.44 -7.07 16.34
CA LYS A 128 0.94 -6.22 17.42
C LYS A 128 -0.54 -6.49 17.60
N VAL A 129 -1.09 -5.97 18.69
CA VAL A 129 -2.49 -6.22 19.06
C VAL A 129 -3.46 -5.73 17.97
N ASP A 130 -3.21 -4.56 17.37
CA ASP A 130 -4.07 -3.89 16.38
C ASP A 130 -3.53 -3.94 14.95
N ARG A 131 -2.26 -4.36 14.76
CA ARG A 131 -1.59 -4.34 13.46
C ARG A 131 -0.54 -5.42 13.29
N THR A 132 -0.23 -5.72 12.04
CA THR A 132 0.92 -6.54 11.67
C THR A 132 2.05 -5.60 11.26
N LEU A 133 3.23 -5.73 11.89
CA LEU A 133 4.43 -5.01 11.51
C LEU A 133 5.27 -5.85 10.56
N VAL A 134 5.69 -5.27 9.45
CA VAL A 134 6.70 -5.82 8.55
C VAL A 134 7.97 -5.00 8.73
N ASN A 135 8.96 -5.54 9.42
CA ASN A 135 10.23 -4.86 9.70
C ASN A 135 11.15 -4.92 8.48
N VAL A 136 11.24 -3.84 7.75
CA VAL A 136 11.98 -3.78 6.48
C VAL A 136 13.49 -3.88 6.69
N GLU A 137 14.01 -3.38 7.82
CA GLU A 137 15.42 -3.52 8.22
C GLU A 137 15.83 -5.00 8.42
N ALA A 138 14.89 -5.86 8.80
CA ALA A 138 15.10 -7.29 8.96
C ALA A 138 15.05 -8.06 7.62
N MET A 139 14.68 -7.41 6.52
CA MET A 139 14.76 -8.01 5.19
C MET A 139 16.23 -8.21 4.79
N ILE A 140 16.63 -9.45 4.57
CA ILE A 140 18.01 -9.86 4.22
C ILE A 140 18.53 -9.14 2.96
N ASN A 141 17.66 -8.52 2.16
CA ASN A 141 17.98 -7.83 0.91
C ASN A 141 17.16 -6.55 0.71
N SER A 142 17.07 -5.68 1.72
CA SER A 142 16.43 -4.36 1.56
C SER A 142 17.24 -3.43 0.62
N ALA A 143 18.55 -3.68 0.49
CA ALA A 143 19.39 -2.96 -0.47
C ALA A 143 18.94 -3.27 -1.90
N GLY A 144 18.50 -2.24 -2.64
CA GLY A 144 18.04 -2.35 -4.03
C GLY A 144 16.55 -2.66 -4.22
N SER A 145 15.77 -2.92 -3.15
CA SER A 145 14.31 -3.05 -3.23
C SER A 145 13.63 -1.68 -3.09
N THR A 146 12.42 -1.58 -3.62
CA THR A 146 11.55 -0.41 -3.50
C THR A 146 10.50 -0.62 -2.40
N ALA A 147 9.81 0.46 -1.98
CA ALA A 147 8.69 0.38 -1.05
C ALA A 147 7.56 -0.50 -1.61
N LEU A 148 7.32 -0.44 -2.92
CA LEU A 148 6.32 -1.26 -3.58
C LEU A 148 6.65 -2.75 -3.44
N GLU A 149 7.90 -3.14 -3.71
CA GLU A 149 8.34 -4.53 -3.56
C GLU A 149 8.29 -5.03 -2.11
N VAL A 150 8.40 -4.14 -1.13
CA VAL A 150 8.19 -4.46 0.28
C VAL A 150 6.71 -4.68 0.57
N LEU A 151 5.84 -3.84 0.02
CA LEU A 151 4.39 -3.99 0.15
C LEU A 151 3.88 -5.29 -0.50
N GLU A 152 4.37 -5.62 -1.69
CA GLU A 152 4.07 -6.88 -2.39
C GLU A 152 4.46 -8.13 -1.57
N LYS A 153 5.42 -7.97 -0.65
CA LYS A 153 5.87 -9.04 0.27
C LYS A 153 5.16 -9.01 1.63
N ALA A 154 4.30 -8.04 1.84
CA ALA A 154 3.60 -7.91 3.11
C ALA A 154 2.40 -8.88 3.16
N PRO A 155 2.14 -9.54 4.31
CA PRO A 155 1.06 -10.51 4.45
C PRO A 155 -0.30 -9.95 4.08
N GLY A 156 -1.05 -10.65 3.22
CA GLY A 156 -2.39 -10.29 2.81
C GLY A 156 -2.48 -9.04 1.94
N VAL A 157 -1.36 -8.40 1.58
CA VAL A 157 -1.33 -7.24 0.70
C VAL A 157 -1.13 -7.70 -0.74
N ARG A 158 -1.94 -7.17 -1.63
CA ARG A 158 -1.80 -7.35 -3.07
C ARG A 158 -1.73 -5.99 -3.76
N VAL A 159 -0.82 -5.84 -4.69
CA VAL A 159 -0.71 -4.69 -5.57
C VAL A 159 -1.06 -5.14 -6.98
N ASP A 160 -2.12 -4.58 -7.53
CA ASP A 160 -2.48 -4.82 -8.93
C ASP A 160 -1.57 -4.03 -9.87
N PRO A 161 -1.39 -4.49 -11.11
CA PRO A 161 -0.59 -3.79 -12.13
C PRO A 161 -1.02 -2.33 -12.37
N ASN A 162 -2.28 -2.00 -12.10
CA ASN A 162 -2.83 -0.65 -12.18
C ASN A 162 -2.57 0.19 -10.92
N GLY A 163 -1.77 -0.32 -9.97
CA GLY A 163 -1.43 0.37 -8.72
C GLY A 163 -2.53 0.32 -7.64
N SER A 164 -3.59 -0.45 -7.86
CA SER A 164 -4.60 -0.68 -6.84
C SER A 164 -4.07 -1.63 -5.77
N ILE A 165 -4.19 -1.23 -4.50
CA ILE A 165 -3.76 -2.05 -3.36
C ILE A 165 -4.99 -2.64 -2.68
N THR A 166 -4.96 -3.95 -2.47
CA THR A 166 -6.00 -4.67 -1.72
C THR A 166 -5.37 -5.31 -0.48
N LEU A 167 -6.15 -5.42 0.58
CA LEU A 167 -5.74 -6.09 1.82
C LEU A 167 -6.73 -7.21 2.14
N LYS A 168 -6.23 -8.46 2.20
CA LYS A 168 -7.06 -9.66 2.40
C LYS A 168 -8.26 -9.73 1.44
N GLY A 169 -8.04 -9.36 0.18
CA GLY A 169 -9.07 -9.32 -0.86
C GLY A 169 -10.03 -8.13 -0.81
N GLN A 170 -9.93 -7.24 0.21
CA GLN A 170 -10.75 -6.06 0.33
C GLN A 170 -10.11 -4.88 -0.44
N GLN A 171 -10.89 -4.21 -1.28
CA GLN A 171 -10.51 -2.96 -1.96
C GLN A 171 -10.70 -1.75 -1.04
N GLY A 172 -10.21 -0.58 -1.45
CA GLY A 172 -10.34 0.66 -0.67
C GLY A 172 -9.42 0.68 0.56
N VAL A 173 -8.20 0.13 0.41
CA VAL A 173 -7.15 0.20 1.43
C VAL A 173 -6.55 1.60 1.43
N ALA A 174 -6.61 2.27 2.58
CA ALA A 174 -5.97 3.57 2.75
C ALA A 174 -4.46 3.38 3.01
N ILE A 175 -3.61 4.02 2.19
CA ILE A 175 -2.16 3.97 2.35
C ILE A 175 -1.69 5.20 3.10
N TYR A 176 -1.04 4.95 4.21
CA TYR A 176 -0.44 5.96 5.08
C TYR A 176 1.08 5.91 4.98
N ILE A 177 1.73 7.04 5.14
CA ILE A 177 3.19 7.16 5.25
C ILE A 177 3.50 7.95 6.51
N ASP A 178 4.15 7.32 7.49
CA ASP A 178 4.42 7.90 8.81
C ASP A 178 3.17 8.49 9.47
N ASP A 179 2.09 7.71 9.51
CA ASP A 179 0.77 8.07 10.05
C ASP A 179 -0.01 9.10 9.23
N LYS A 180 0.35 9.32 7.95
CA LYS A 180 -0.42 10.18 7.04
C LYS A 180 -0.86 9.42 5.81
N PRO A 181 -2.10 9.65 5.36
CA PRO A 181 -2.52 9.13 4.06
C PRO A 181 -1.60 9.64 2.97
N SER A 182 -1.29 8.76 2.04
CA SER A 182 -0.42 9.09 0.90
C SER A 182 -1.08 10.05 -0.08
N TYR A 183 -2.42 10.15 -0.07
CA TYR A 183 -3.26 10.89 -1.04
C TYR A 183 -2.99 10.50 -2.50
N LEU A 184 -2.29 9.40 -2.69
CA LEU A 184 -1.98 8.81 -3.97
C LEU A 184 -2.83 7.56 -4.13
N SER A 185 -3.41 7.36 -5.29
CA SER A 185 -4.19 6.17 -5.64
C SER A 185 -3.72 5.61 -6.97
N GLY A 186 -4.03 4.34 -7.22
CA GLY A 186 -3.74 3.69 -8.49
C GLY A 186 -2.26 3.81 -8.91
N GLN A 187 -2.03 4.12 -10.17
CA GLN A 187 -0.70 4.19 -10.78
C GLN A 187 0.23 5.23 -10.11
N GLN A 188 -0.31 6.34 -9.61
CA GLN A 188 0.50 7.37 -8.95
C GLN A 188 1.08 6.87 -7.62
N LEU A 189 0.29 6.16 -6.83
CA LEU A 189 0.75 5.51 -5.61
C LEU A 189 1.81 4.45 -5.92
N GLN A 190 1.58 3.64 -6.94
CA GLN A 190 2.53 2.63 -7.40
C GLN A 190 3.88 3.26 -7.76
N ASN A 191 3.88 4.33 -8.54
CA ASN A 191 5.09 5.01 -8.95
C ASN A 191 5.84 5.65 -7.79
N TYR A 192 5.11 6.31 -6.90
CA TYR A 192 5.70 6.85 -5.69
C TYR A 192 6.36 5.75 -4.85
N LEU A 193 5.68 4.63 -4.64
CA LEU A 193 6.21 3.50 -3.89
C LEU A 193 7.37 2.80 -4.62
N GLN A 194 7.40 2.80 -5.95
CA GLN A 194 8.54 2.37 -6.74
C GLN A 194 9.73 3.33 -6.63
N SER A 195 9.47 4.62 -6.50
CA SER A 195 10.52 5.62 -6.31
C SER A 195 11.13 5.59 -4.91
N LEU A 196 10.41 5.08 -3.91
CA LEU A 196 10.84 5.03 -2.53
C LEU A 196 11.70 3.77 -2.26
N PRO A 197 13.02 3.90 -1.92
CA PRO A 197 13.83 2.71 -1.62
C PRO A 197 13.35 2.03 -0.34
N ALA A 198 13.40 0.71 -0.30
CA ALA A 198 13.09 -0.07 0.90
C ALA A 198 13.95 0.33 2.12
N THR A 199 15.16 0.80 1.88
CA THR A 199 16.12 1.22 2.91
C THR A 199 15.73 2.49 3.67
N VAL A 200 14.79 3.29 3.15
CA VAL A 200 14.23 4.43 3.89
C VAL A 200 12.99 4.03 4.71
N ILE A 201 12.55 2.78 4.61
CA ILE A 201 11.41 2.25 5.33
C ILE A 201 11.92 1.48 6.55
N ALA A 202 11.48 1.87 7.74
CA ALA A 202 11.74 1.12 8.97
C ALA A 202 10.81 -0.09 9.06
N GLN A 203 9.50 0.15 8.84
CA GLN A 203 8.47 -0.88 8.94
C GLN A 203 7.20 -0.51 8.17
N LEU A 204 6.42 -1.52 7.80
CA LEU A 204 5.03 -1.36 7.39
C LEU A 204 4.11 -1.77 8.55
N GLU A 205 3.05 -1.00 8.78
CA GLU A 205 2.00 -1.32 9.75
C GLU A 205 0.72 -1.64 8.98
N ILE A 206 0.25 -2.87 9.08
CA ILE A 206 -0.91 -3.38 8.34
C ILE A 206 -2.06 -3.57 9.32
N MET A 207 -3.16 -2.85 9.12
CA MET A 207 -4.34 -2.84 9.97
C MET A 207 -5.57 -3.23 9.15
N SER A 208 -6.00 -4.48 9.22
CA SER A 208 -7.25 -4.94 8.59
C SER A 208 -8.50 -4.38 9.29
N ASN A 209 -8.39 -4.13 10.58
CA ASN A 209 -9.40 -3.47 11.40
C ASN A 209 -8.73 -2.31 12.15
N PRO A 210 -8.79 -1.06 11.65
CA PRO A 210 -8.10 0.07 12.25
C PRO A 210 -8.67 0.46 13.63
N PRO A 211 -7.83 0.87 14.61
CA PRO A 211 -8.29 1.35 15.92
C PRO A 211 -9.06 2.68 15.87
N ALA A 212 -9.71 3.06 16.98
CA ALA A 212 -10.60 4.23 17.07
C ALA A 212 -9.94 5.58 16.75
N LYS A 213 -8.63 5.67 16.79
CA LYS A 213 -7.83 6.83 16.33
C LYS A 213 -8.10 7.19 14.86
N TYR A 214 -8.34 6.19 14.02
CA TYR A 214 -8.66 6.36 12.61
C TYR A 214 -10.15 6.56 12.44
N ASP A 215 -10.54 7.23 11.36
CA ASP A 215 -11.95 7.44 11.04
C ASP A 215 -12.73 6.13 11.00
N ALA A 216 -13.99 6.16 11.46
CA ALA A 216 -14.84 4.99 11.44
C ALA A 216 -15.22 4.56 10.00
N SER A 217 -15.00 5.42 9.00
CA SER A 217 -15.19 5.14 7.56
C SER A 217 -14.08 4.27 6.97
N GLY A 218 -14.38 3.61 5.84
CA GLY A 218 -13.44 2.77 5.09
C GLY A 218 -13.45 1.30 5.53
N ASN A 219 -13.66 0.43 4.55
CA ASN A 219 -13.82 -1.01 4.78
C ASN A 219 -12.58 -1.84 4.41
N GLY A 220 -11.62 -1.28 3.64
CA GLY A 220 -10.44 -2.01 3.14
C GLY A 220 -9.29 -2.14 4.14
N GLY A 221 -9.32 -1.41 5.24
CA GLY A 221 -8.20 -1.37 6.20
C GLY A 221 -7.18 -0.28 5.89
N ILE A 222 -6.08 -0.27 6.65
CA ILE A 222 -5.00 0.73 6.53
C ILE A 222 -3.65 0.02 6.42
N ILE A 223 -2.79 0.51 5.53
CA ILE A 223 -1.37 0.17 5.50
C ILE A 223 -0.57 1.45 5.73
N ASN A 224 0.20 1.49 6.82
CA ASN A 224 0.99 2.65 7.18
C ASN A 224 2.49 2.34 7.02
N ILE A 225 3.15 3.07 6.14
CA ILE A 225 4.58 2.96 5.85
C ILE A 225 5.34 3.87 6.81
N LYS A 226 6.06 3.28 7.77
CA LYS A 226 6.94 4.01 8.69
C LYS A 226 8.33 4.13 8.10
N THR A 227 8.84 5.34 8.00
CA THR A 227 10.20 5.60 7.53
C THR A 227 11.21 5.57 8.67
N VAL A 228 12.49 5.34 8.35
CA VAL A 228 13.59 5.36 9.32
C VAL A 228 13.74 6.76 9.94
N LYS A 229 13.89 6.83 11.26
CA LYS A 229 13.88 8.10 12.02
C LYS A 229 15.25 8.80 12.11
N GLU A 230 16.27 8.35 11.39
CA GLU A 230 17.58 9.01 11.46
C GLU A 230 17.58 10.39 10.77
N LYS A 231 18.14 11.39 11.45
CA LYS A 231 18.12 12.80 11.04
C LYS A 231 19.32 13.16 10.15
N MET A 232 19.54 12.46 9.05
CA MET A 232 20.63 12.81 8.14
C MET A 232 20.28 14.06 7.30
N LYS A 233 21.19 15.01 7.25
CA LYS A 233 21.11 16.20 6.39
C LYS A 233 21.54 15.86 4.98
N GLY A 234 20.96 16.50 4.00
CA GLY A 234 21.37 16.34 2.61
C GLY A 234 20.21 16.48 1.63
N TYR A 235 20.46 16.07 0.40
CA TYR A 235 19.47 16.06 -0.67
C TYR A 235 19.29 14.67 -1.24
N ASN A 236 18.10 14.43 -1.76
CA ASN A 236 17.73 13.24 -2.53
C ASN A 236 16.88 13.69 -3.72
N PHE A 237 17.14 13.10 -4.88
CA PHE A 237 16.44 13.40 -6.10
C PHE A 237 16.21 12.10 -6.88
N GLY A 238 14.99 11.87 -7.35
CA GLY A 238 14.59 10.72 -8.13
C GLY A 238 13.83 11.11 -9.39
N ILE A 239 14.12 10.42 -10.49
CA ILE A 239 13.31 10.48 -11.72
C ILE A 239 12.95 9.06 -12.09
N SER A 240 11.72 8.85 -12.51
CA SER A 240 11.30 7.62 -13.17
C SER A 240 10.44 7.92 -14.38
N SER A 241 10.66 7.19 -15.46
CA SER A 241 9.88 7.25 -16.69
C SER A 241 9.42 5.87 -17.08
N GLY A 242 8.14 5.72 -17.41
CA GLY A 242 7.53 4.45 -17.78
C GLY A 242 6.67 4.59 -19.04
N ILE A 243 6.77 3.57 -19.88
CA ILE A 243 5.93 3.40 -21.07
C ILE A 243 5.17 2.09 -20.92
N ARG A 244 3.85 2.15 -20.95
CA ARG A 244 2.94 1.02 -20.97
C ARG A 244 2.37 0.85 -22.38
N VAL A 245 2.48 -0.33 -22.93
CA VAL A 245 1.97 -0.68 -24.25
C VAL A 245 0.95 -1.82 -24.08
N SER A 246 -0.26 -1.57 -24.56
CA SER A 246 -1.33 -2.55 -24.73
C SER A 246 -1.90 -2.40 -26.15
N LYS A 247 -3.22 -2.31 -26.34
CA LYS A 247 -3.81 -1.83 -27.61
C LYS A 247 -3.40 -0.36 -27.87
N TYR A 248 -3.26 0.42 -26.79
CA TYR A 248 -2.84 1.82 -26.82
C TYR A 248 -1.61 2.05 -25.93
N THR A 249 -0.90 3.14 -26.18
CA THR A 249 0.29 3.51 -25.40
C THR A 249 -0.06 4.53 -24.34
N SER A 250 0.44 4.32 -23.12
CA SER A 250 0.35 5.24 -21.99
C SER A 250 1.74 5.55 -21.46
N THR A 251 1.95 6.76 -20.95
CA THR A 251 3.22 7.19 -20.36
C THR A 251 3.04 7.69 -18.95
N ASN A 252 4.08 7.54 -18.15
CA ASN A 252 4.08 7.99 -16.77
C ASN A 252 5.49 8.43 -16.37
N ASN A 253 5.63 9.71 -16.03
CA ASN A 253 6.88 10.34 -15.65
C ASN A 253 6.74 10.90 -14.25
N ASN A 254 7.73 10.67 -13.41
CA ASN A 254 7.70 11.07 -12.03
C ASN A 254 9.05 11.64 -11.60
N LEU A 255 9.01 12.73 -10.84
CA LEU A 255 10.14 13.40 -10.23
C LEU A 255 9.86 13.58 -8.76
N ASP A 256 10.80 13.20 -7.91
CA ASP A 256 10.75 13.45 -6.48
C ASP A 256 12.04 14.13 -6.01
N PHE A 257 11.92 15.04 -5.06
CA PHE A 257 13.05 15.65 -4.40
C PHE A 257 12.81 15.87 -2.90
N ASN A 258 13.89 15.85 -2.13
CA ASN A 258 13.89 16.20 -0.73
C ASN A 258 15.23 16.86 -0.38
N TYR A 259 15.17 17.99 0.33
CA TYR A 259 16.31 18.70 0.87
C TYR A 259 16.10 18.99 2.36
N ARG A 260 16.99 18.46 3.20
CA ARG A 260 16.89 18.56 4.65
C ARG A 260 18.10 19.23 5.29
N THR A 261 17.82 20.22 6.15
CA THR A 261 18.77 20.87 7.05
C THR A 261 18.40 20.61 8.51
N ASN A 262 19.08 21.26 9.45
CA ASN A 262 18.70 21.21 10.87
C ASN A 262 17.36 21.88 11.17
N LYS A 263 17.04 22.97 10.45
CA LYS A 263 15.87 23.82 10.70
C LYS A 263 14.73 23.60 9.72
N PHE A 264 15.03 23.14 8.52
CA PHE A 264 14.05 22.99 7.44
C PHE A 264 14.15 21.64 6.75
N ASN A 265 13.01 21.16 6.25
CA ASN A 265 12.92 20.07 5.30
C ASN A 265 12.00 20.51 4.17
N ILE A 266 12.53 20.65 2.95
CA ILE A 266 11.78 21.02 1.75
C ILE A 266 11.69 19.78 0.88
N PHE A 267 10.48 19.42 0.45
CA PHE A 267 10.26 18.23 -0.35
C PHE A 267 9.13 18.46 -1.35
N GLY A 268 9.19 17.74 -2.45
CA GLY A 268 8.17 17.86 -3.49
C GLY A 268 8.15 16.66 -4.41
N THR A 269 7.03 16.52 -5.11
CA THR A 269 6.84 15.56 -6.19
C THR A 269 6.18 16.25 -7.38
N PHE A 270 6.59 15.85 -8.58
CA PHE A 270 5.93 16.22 -9.82
C PHE A 270 5.72 14.95 -10.63
N SER A 271 4.51 14.71 -11.09
CA SER A 271 4.18 13.57 -11.94
C SER A 271 3.38 14.06 -13.14
N ALA A 272 3.71 13.60 -14.34
CA ALA A 272 3.00 13.92 -15.58
C ALA A 272 2.93 12.69 -16.47
N GLY A 273 1.80 12.49 -17.14
CA GLY A 273 1.62 11.37 -18.05
C GLY A 273 0.29 11.41 -18.77
N ASN A 274 0.11 10.47 -19.67
CA ASN A 274 -1.16 10.19 -20.30
C ASN A 274 -1.62 8.78 -19.95
N ARG A 275 -2.92 8.63 -19.83
CA ARG A 275 -3.60 7.33 -19.70
C ARG A 275 -4.38 7.05 -20.97
N ASN A 276 -4.27 5.82 -21.47
CA ASN A 276 -4.88 5.41 -22.71
C ASN A 276 -5.27 3.94 -22.57
N ASN A 277 -6.57 3.66 -22.45
CA ASN A 277 -7.10 2.33 -22.20
C ASN A 277 -8.48 2.14 -22.85
N PHE A 278 -8.96 0.90 -22.89
CA PHE A 278 -10.26 0.57 -23.46
C PHE A 278 -11.04 -0.43 -22.59
N ASN A 279 -12.35 -0.43 -22.78
CA ASN A 279 -13.26 -1.51 -22.42
C ASN A 279 -14.08 -1.89 -23.65
N ASP A 280 -14.18 -3.18 -23.90
CA ASP A 280 -15.03 -3.77 -24.94
C ASP A 280 -16.09 -4.60 -24.22
N ILE A 281 -17.36 -4.17 -24.34
CA ILE A 281 -18.48 -4.64 -23.54
C ILE A 281 -19.52 -5.24 -24.46
N ASP A 282 -19.79 -6.53 -24.30
CA ASP A 282 -20.91 -7.21 -24.92
C ASP A 282 -22.04 -7.36 -23.88
N ILE A 283 -23.24 -6.97 -24.25
CA ILE A 283 -24.47 -7.10 -23.46
C ILE A 283 -25.49 -7.89 -24.26
N TYR A 284 -26.08 -8.89 -23.63
CA TYR A 284 -27.20 -9.65 -24.15
C TYR A 284 -28.37 -9.56 -23.19
N ARG A 285 -29.58 -9.27 -23.70
CA ARG A 285 -30.84 -9.20 -22.97
C ARG A 285 -31.90 -10.00 -23.72
N LYS A 286 -32.61 -10.86 -23.00
CA LYS A 286 -33.76 -11.60 -23.52
C LYS A 286 -35.01 -11.14 -22.75
N TYR A 287 -35.97 -10.58 -23.47
CA TYR A 287 -37.24 -10.13 -22.93
C TYR A 287 -38.27 -11.25 -23.01
N MET A 288 -39.14 -11.31 -22.01
CA MET A 288 -40.17 -12.34 -21.88
C MET A 288 -41.52 -11.69 -21.54
N ASP A 289 -42.61 -12.34 -21.85
CA ASP A 289 -43.97 -12.04 -21.38
C ASP A 289 -44.21 -12.67 -19.99
N ASP A 290 -45.40 -12.44 -19.41
CA ASP A 290 -45.81 -13.01 -18.12
C ASP A 290 -45.90 -14.55 -18.15
N ASP A 291 -46.09 -15.16 -19.33
CA ASP A 291 -46.13 -16.61 -19.56
C ASP A 291 -44.73 -17.23 -19.76
N GLY A 292 -43.67 -16.40 -19.79
CA GLY A 292 -42.28 -16.82 -19.98
C GLY A 292 -41.87 -17.02 -21.44
N ASN A 293 -42.70 -16.66 -22.42
CA ASN A 293 -42.36 -16.73 -23.84
C ASN A 293 -41.40 -15.55 -24.18
N THR A 294 -40.46 -15.80 -25.07
CA THR A 294 -39.54 -14.78 -25.56
C THR A 294 -40.30 -13.80 -26.48
N THR A 295 -40.33 -12.52 -26.09
CA THR A 295 -40.91 -11.44 -26.89
C THR A 295 -39.87 -10.73 -27.76
N GLY A 296 -38.61 -10.88 -27.46
CA GLY A 296 -37.50 -10.33 -28.24
C GLY A 296 -36.16 -10.46 -27.52
N THR A 297 -35.10 -10.10 -28.26
CA THR A 297 -33.75 -10.06 -27.70
C THR A 297 -33.01 -8.80 -28.10
N PHE A 298 -32.14 -8.30 -27.25
CA PHE A 298 -31.26 -7.16 -27.52
C PHE A 298 -29.82 -7.60 -27.40
N MET A 299 -29.03 -7.35 -28.43
CA MET A 299 -27.60 -7.59 -28.46
C MET A 299 -26.90 -6.25 -28.66
N GLN A 300 -25.91 -5.98 -27.81
CA GLN A 300 -25.15 -4.74 -27.85
C GLN A 300 -23.65 -5.02 -27.70
N ASN A 301 -22.85 -4.36 -28.54
CA ASN A 301 -21.41 -4.22 -28.34
C ASN A 301 -21.09 -2.75 -28.14
N SER A 302 -20.32 -2.43 -27.10
CA SER A 302 -19.86 -1.07 -26.77
C SER A 302 -18.36 -1.05 -26.63
N PHE A 303 -17.69 -0.32 -27.52
CA PHE A 303 -16.24 -0.09 -27.43
C PHE A 303 -15.97 1.30 -26.82
N ILE A 304 -15.51 1.30 -25.56
CA ILE A 304 -15.20 2.51 -24.82
C ILE A 304 -13.69 2.74 -24.83
N HIS A 305 -13.24 3.81 -25.46
CA HIS A 305 -11.85 4.25 -25.45
C HIS A 305 -11.70 5.46 -24.53
N LYS A 306 -10.95 5.30 -23.43
CA LYS A 306 -10.65 6.35 -22.47
C LYS A 306 -9.20 6.80 -22.60
N PHE A 307 -9.00 8.09 -22.80
CA PHE A 307 -7.67 8.68 -23.00
C PHE A 307 -7.60 10.08 -22.38
N GLY A 308 -6.40 10.58 -22.21
CA GLY A 308 -6.18 11.92 -21.68
C GLY A 308 -4.89 12.01 -20.89
N GLY A 309 -4.45 13.23 -20.67
CA GLY A 309 -3.24 13.54 -19.93
C GLY A 309 -3.52 14.30 -18.64
N GLY A 310 -2.48 14.47 -17.85
CA GLY A 310 -2.57 15.28 -16.65
C GLY A 310 -1.25 15.34 -15.91
N TYR A 311 -1.24 16.17 -14.87
CA TYR A 311 -0.10 16.29 -13.96
C TYR A 311 -0.54 16.44 -12.51
N ARG A 312 0.37 16.08 -11.63
CA ARG A 312 0.28 16.36 -10.20
C ARG A 312 1.56 17.03 -9.75
N ALA A 313 1.43 18.09 -9.00
CA ALA A 313 2.53 18.76 -8.31
C ALA A 313 2.23 18.80 -6.81
N SER A 314 3.25 18.61 -5.97
CA SER A 314 3.17 18.85 -4.54
C SER A 314 4.46 19.45 -4.03
N LEU A 315 4.34 20.40 -3.09
CA LEU A 315 5.45 21.05 -2.41
C LEU A 315 5.15 21.14 -0.92
N GLY A 316 6.08 20.70 -0.10
CA GLY A 316 5.96 20.77 1.35
C GLY A 316 7.20 21.36 2.00
N VAL A 317 6.98 22.09 3.10
CA VAL A 317 8.01 22.66 3.94
C VAL A 317 7.72 22.34 5.39
N ASP A 318 8.69 21.72 6.08
CA ASP A 318 8.66 21.56 7.53
C ASP A 318 9.71 22.48 8.15
N TYR A 319 9.31 23.22 9.14
CA TYR A 319 10.17 24.03 10.00
C TYR A 319 10.32 23.37 11.35
N PHE A 320 11.55 23.28 11.84
CA PHE A 320 11.90 22.69 13.14
C PHE A 320 12.38 23.80 14.09
N PRO A 321 11.47 24.55 14.75
CA PRO A 321 11.85 25.59 15.70
C PRO A 321 12.67 25.03 16.88
N SER A 322 12.40 23.77 17.25
CA SER A 322 13.15 23.01 18.24
C SER A 322 13.25 21.53 17.88
N LYS A 323 14.03 20.75 18.64
CA LYS A 323 14.08 19.29 18.50
C LYS A 323 12.74 18.59 18.85
N LYS A 324 11.85 19.32 19.55
CA LYS A 324 10.56 18.84 20.04
C LYS A 324 9.38 19.26 19.16
N THR A 325 9.53 20.33 18.39
CA THR A 325 8.43 20.94 17.64
C THR A 325 8.67 20.86 16.13
N THR A 326 7.63 20.52 15.39
CA THR A 326 7.60 20.55 13.92
C THR A 326 6.36 21.32 13.49
N VAL A 327 6.53 22.33 12.63
CA VAL A 327 5.46 23.06 11.95
C VAL A 327 5.58 22.78 10.46
N GLY A 328 4.52 22.39 9.80
CA GLY A 328 4.58 22.01 8.39
C GLY A 328 3.44 22.58 7.56
N VAL A 329 3.76 22.86 6.29
CA VAL A 329 2.81 23.26 5.24
C VAL A 329 2.99 22.31 4.07
N LEU A 330 1.89 21.85 3.47
CA LEU A 330 1.88 21.09 2.23
C LEU A 330 0.83 21.67 1.29
N VAL A 331 1.24 22.00 0.07
CA VAL A 331 0.35 22.40 -1.03
C VAL A 331 0.44 21.36 -2.13
N SER A 332 -0.69 21.00 -2.74
CA SER A 332 -0.70 20.12 -3.90
C SER A 332 -1.80 20.50 -4.89
N ARG A 333 -1.52 20.27 -6.17
CA ARG A 333 -2.47 20.42 -7.29
C ARG A 333 -2.40 19.15 -8.16
N LEU A 334 -3.56 18.60 -8.46
CA LEU A 334 -3.76 17.56 -9.47
C LEU A 334 -4.64 18.14 -10.57
N GLU A 335 -4.25 17.96 -11.81
CA GLU A 335 -5.01 18.41 -12.97
C GLU A 335 -5.02 17.30 -14.02
N ARG A 336 -6.18 16.95 -14.53
CA ARG A 336 -6.39 15.92 -15.55
C ARG A 336 -7.43 16.36 -16.54
N TYR A 337 -7.26 15.92 -17.78
CA TYR A 337 -8.14 16.17 -18.91
C TYR A 337 -8.60 14.83 -19.50
N PRO A 338 -9.51 14.11 -18.81
CA PRO A 338 -10.03 12.84 -19.30
C PRO A 338 -10.90 13.06 -20.54
N LYS A 339 -10.74 12.18 -21.51
CA LYS A 339 -11.59 12.07 -22.70
C LYS A 339 -12.08 10.64 -22.81
N SER A 340 -13.31 10.47 -23.26
CA SER A 340 -13.90 9.15 -23.51
C SER A 340 -14.67 9.18 -24.82
N THR A 341 -14.49 8.14 -25.61
CA THR A 341 -15.34 7.88 -26.77
C THR A 341 -15.98 6.52 -26.58
N ASN A 342 -17.30 6.42 -26.63
CA ASN A 342 -18.04 5.17 -26.60
C ASN A 342 -18.73 4.97 -27.94
N ARG A 343 -18.44 3.90 -28.64
CA ARG A 343 -19.07 3.51 -29.89
C ARG A 343 -19.85 2.23 -29.62
N SER A 344 -21.16 2.33 -29.72
CA SER A 344 -22.08 1.27 -29.31
C SER A 344 -23.04 0.90 -30.44
N LEU A 345 -23.06 -0.37 -30.81
CA LEU A 345 -24.01 -0.93 -31.75
C LEU A 345 -24.96 -1.87 -31.02
N GLY A 346 -26.26 -1.55 -31.01
CA GLY A 346 -27.32 -2.40 -30.45
C GLY A 346 -28.30 -2.85 -31.54
N THR A 347 -28.71 -4.10 -31.47
CA THR A 347 -29.73 -4.65 -32.37
C THR A 347 -30.81 -5.32 -31.54
N LEU A 348 -32.05 -4.92 -31.79
CA LEU A 348 -33.27 -5.61 -31.33
C LEU A 348 -33.66 -6.65 -32.34
N TYR A 349 -34.04 -7.80 -31.82
CA TYR A 349 -34.62 -8.92 -32.58
C TYR A 349 -36.02 -9.21 -32.03
N ASN A 350 -36.95 -9.51 -32.92
CA ASN A 350 -38.30 -9.95 -32.56
C ASN A 350 -38.29 -11.41 -32.03
N GLU A 351 -39.44 -11.93 -31.67
CA GLU A 351 -39.68 -13.31 -31.19
C GLU A 351 -39.16 -14.39 -32.15
N ASN A 352 -39.13 -14.12 -33.44
CA ASN A 352 -38.67 -15.03 -34.49
C ASN A 352 -37.16 -14.88 -34.79
N HIS A 353 -36.40 -14.16 -33.92
CA HIS A 353 -35.00 -13.86 -34.13
C HIS A 353 -34.67 -13.07 -35.42
N GLN A 354 -35.66 -12.33 -35.97
CA GLN A 354 -35.43 -11.44 -37.10
C GLN A 354 -35.05 -10.03 -36.54
N PRO A 355 -34.12 -9.31 -37.15
CA PRO A 355 -33.83 -7.93 -36.75
C PRO A 355 -35.11 -7.07 -36.87
N ASP A 356 -35.46 -6.40 -35.78
CA ASP A 356 -36.57 -5.45 -35.71
C ASP A 356 -36.07 -4.01 -35.91
N SER A 357 -35.04 -3.66 -35.21
CA SER A 357 -34.41 -2.34 -35.25
C SER A 357 -32.98 -2.39 -34.79
N SER A 358 -32.19 -1.38 -35.16
CA SER A 358 -30.83 -1.22 -34.65
C SER A 358 -30.53 0.23 -34.22
N LEU A 359 -29.60 0.34 -33.27
CA LEU A 359 -29.16 1.60 -32.68
C LEU A 359 -27.66 1.73 -32.84
N ASN A 360 -27.20 2.80 -33.45
CA ASN A 360 -25.77 3.14 -33.48
C ASN A 360 -25.56 4.39 -32.62
N SER A 361 -24.98 4.23 -31.44
CA SER A 361 -24.79 5.31 -30.48
C SER A 361 -23.31 5.68 -30.35
N ASN A 362 -23.04 6.98 -30.49
CA ASN A 362 -21.74 7.60 -30.33
C ASN A 362 -21.80 8.57 -29.15
N ASN A 363 -21.10 8.25 -28.05
CA ASN A 363 -21.02 9.12 -26.89
C ASN A 363 -19.59 9.61 -26.73
N ASP A 364 -19.38 10.90 -26.93
CA ASP A 364 -18.09 11.59 -26.79
C ASP A 364 -18.10 12.48 -25.55
N GLU A 365 -17.15 12.28 -24.66
CA GLU A 365 -16.99 13.05 -23.45
C GLU A 365 -15.62 13.73 -23.40
N ASN A 366 -15.60 14.98 -22.96
CA ASN A 366 -14.39 15.79 -22.79
C ASN A 366 -14.43 16.47 -21.42
N GLY A 367 -13.53 16.10 -20.53
CA GLY A 367 -13.59 16.54 -19.15
C GLY A 367 -12.36 17.29 -18.68
N SER A 368 -12.53 17.97 -17.56
CA SER A 368 -11.45 18.47 -16.72
C SER A 368 -11.69 18.10 -15.26
N PHE A 369 -10.63 17.75 -14.57
CA PHE A 369 -10.64 17.42 -13.14
C PHE A 369 -9.48 18.13 -12.46
N ILE A 370 -9.77 19.07 -11.58
CA ILE A 370 -8.79 19.86 -10.83
C ILE A 370 -8.99 19.62 -9.34
N ASN A 371 -7.95 19.25 -8.63
CA ASN A 371 -7.95 19.16 -7.18
C ASN A 371 -6.82 20.01 -6.60
N ASN A 372 -7.18 21.00 -5.80
CA ASN A 372 -6.26 21.83 -5.03
C ASN A 372 -6.33 21.44 -3.55
N ARG A 373 -5.19 21.40 -2.88
CA ARG A 373 -5.13 21.08 -1.46
C ARG A 373 -4.08 21.90 -0.73
N ILE A 374 -4.44 22.31 0.51
CA ILE A 374 -3.54 22.93 1.48
C ILE A 374 -3.70 22.18 2.80
N ASN A 375 -2.58 21.79 3.42
CA ASN A 375 -2.53 21.22 4.76
C ASN A 375 -1.55 22.02 5.62
N LEU A 376 -2.00 22.47 6.77
CA LEU A 376 -1.21 23.08 7.85
C LEU A 376 -1.15 22.07 9.00
N ASN A 377 0.01 21.93 9.62
CA ASN A 377 0.16 20.97 10.71
C ASN A 377 1.22 21.38 11.72
N ILE A 378 1.00 20.99 12.97
CA ILE A 378 1.94 21.15 14.07
C ILE A 378 2.02 19.85 14.86
N LYS A 379 3.22 19.48 15.28
CA LYS A 379 3.49 18.41 16.24
C LYS A 379 4.45 18.92 17.31
N HIS A 380 4.11 18.65 18.59
CA HIS A 380 4.95 18.95 19.74
C HIS A 380 5.13 17.71 20.62
N ASP A 381 6.38 17.29 20.84
CA ASP A 381 6.76 16.25 21.80
C ASP A 381 7.22 16.92 23.09
N PHE A 382 6.43 16.89 24.17
CA PHE A 382 6.71 17.60 25.44
C PHE A 382 8.00 17.11 26.12
N SER A 383 8.28 15.79 26.03
CA SER A 383 9.51 15.17 26.50
C SER A 383 9.89 13.97 25.65
N LYS A 384 11.13 13.44 25.83
CA LYS A 384 11.55 12.21 25.17
C LYS A 384 10.75 11.03 25.75
N ASN A 385 9.97 10.33 24.90
CA ASN A 385 9.05 9.27 25.30
C ASN A 385 7.88 9.69 26.24
N GLY A 386 7.64 11.00 26.35
CA GLY A 386 6.52 11.57 27.12
C GLY A 386 5.32 11.92 26.22
N PRO A 387 4.45 12.82 26.75
CA PRO A 387 3.29 13.25 25.99
C PRO A 387 3.63 13.87 24.63
N SER A 388 2.75 13.70 23.67
CA SER A 388 2.82 14.37 22.37
C SER A 388 1.45 14.90 21.96
N LEU A 389 1.43 16.09 21.35
CA LEU A 389 0.25 16.73 20.79
C LEU A 389 0.48 16.99 19.31
N GLN A 390 -0.53 16.70 18.51
CA GLN A 390 -0.51 16.91 17.08
C GLN A 390 -1.82 17.57 16.64
N ALA A 391 -1.74 18.58 15.76
CA ALA A 391 -2.92 19.23 15.19
C ALA A 391 -2.74 19.45 13.68
N ASN A 392 -3.86 19.42 12.95
CA ASN A 392 -3.92 19.58 11.51
C ASN A 392 -5.13 20.41 11.10
N VAL A 393 -4.94 21.19 10.04
CA VAL A 393 -6.04 21.86 9.32
C VAL A 393 -5.84 21.59 7.84
N ASP A 394 -6.89 21.16 7.17
CA ASP A 394 -6.92 20.83 5.76
C ASP A 394 -8.00 21.63 5.02
N TYR A 395 -7.67 22.08 3.82
CA TYR A 395 -8.59 22.60 2.83
C TYR A 395 -8.37 21.84 1.52
N LEU A 396 -9.46 21.31 0.95
CA LEU A 396 -9.46 20.64 -0.36
C LEU A 396 -10.57 21.23 -1.22
N GLU A 397 -10.27 21.42 -2.50
CA GLU A 397 -11.24 21.84 -3.50
C GLU A 397 -11.11 20.96 -4.74
N TYR A 398 -12.24 20.44 -5.20
CA TYR A 398 -12.36 19.70 -6.45
C TYR A 398 -13.25 20.49 -7.39
N ASN A 399 -12.76 20.75 -8.58
CA ASN A 399 -13.51 21.32 -9.69
C ASN A 399 -13.47 20.31 -10.83
N THR A 400 -14.65 19.90 -11.27
CA THR A 400 -14.80 18.98 -12.39
C THR A 400 -15.73 19.60 -13.41
N ASN A 401 -15.44 19.38 -14.67
CA ASN A 401 -16.36 19.62 -15.76
C ASN A 401 -16.36 18.39 -16.67
N ASN A 402 -17.49 18.08 -17.26
CA ASN A 402 -17.61 17.04 -18.29
C ASN A 402 -18.61 17.51 -19.35
N ASP A 403 -18.14 17.74 -20.56
CA ASP A 403 -18.94 18.00 -21.72
C ASP A 403 -19.21 16.69 -22.43
N GLN A 404 -20.46 16.40 -22.70
CA GLN A 404 -20.93 15.13 -23.28
C GLN A 404 -21.75 15.43 -24.55
N VAL A 405 -21.51 14.68 -25.60
CA VAL A 405 -22.36 14.65 -26.79
C VAL A 405 -22.67 13.19 -27.12
N LEU A 406 -23.96 12.83 -27.00
CA LEU A 406 -24.48 11.51 -27.33
C LEU A 406 -25.35 11.64 -28.59
N THR A 407 -24.89 11.05 -29.70
CA THR A 407 -25.66 10.91 -30.93
C THR A 407 -26.11 9.47 -31.10
N THR A 408 -27.37 9.25 -31.43
CA THR A 408 -27.94 7.92 -31.67
C THR A 408 -28.72 7.90 -32.98
N ASP A 409 -28.25 7.12 -33.92
CA ASP A 409 -28.92 6.80 -35.15
C ASP A 409 -29.79 5.56 -34.95
N ASN A 410 -31.07 5.68 -35.20
CA ASN A 410 -32.04 4.59 -35.10
C ASN A 410 -32.34 4.09 -36.51
N TYR A 411 -32.27 2.78 -36.74
CA TYR A 411 -32.51 2.15 -38.02
C TYR A 411 -33.71 1.17 -37.94
N THR A 412 -34.44 1.08 -39.02
CA THR A 412 -35.52 0.05 -39.22
C THR A 412 -34.91 -1.33 -39.40
N SER A 413 -35.76 -2.36 -39.42
CA SER A 413 -35.40 -3.74 -39.75
C SER A 413 -34.73 -3.89 -41.14
N THR A 414 -35.03 -3.01 -42.07
CA THR A 414 -34.43 -2.96 -43.43
C THR A 414 -33.15 -2.19 -43.52
N GLY A 415 -32.64 -1.65 -42.39
CA GLY A 415 -31.40 -0.85 -42.34
C GLY A 415 -31.55 0.62 -42.79
N SER A 416 -32.79 1.09 -43.02
CA SER A 416 -33.05 2.50 -43.33
C SER A 416 -33.03 3.36 -42.09
N LEU A 417 -32.40 4.54 -42.14
CA LEU A 417 -32.37 5.50 -41.03
C LEU A 417 -33.80 5.95 -40.72
N LYS A 418 -34.24 5.76 -39.47
CA LYS A 418 -35.55 6.14 -38.96
C LYS A 418 -35.50 7.52 -38.27
N SER A 419 -34.54 7.74 -37.43
CA SER A 419 -34.32 9.03 -36.74
C SER A 419 -32.88 9.14 -36.27
N GLU A 420 -32.42 10.39 -36.13
CA GLU A 420 -31.21 10.75 -35.45
C GLU A 420 -31.58 11.55 -34.18
N ASP A 421 -31.05 11.09 -33.01
CA ASP A 421 -31.25 11.79 -31.74
C ASP A 421 -29.91 12.30 -31.25
N GLN A 422 -29.79 13.56 -30.86
CA GLN A 422 -28.60 14.11 -30.27
C GLN A 422 -28.90 14.76 -28.93
N LEU A 423 -28.11 14.36 -27.92
CA LEU A 423 -28.15 14.92 -26.56
C LEU A 423 -26.80 15.53 -26.22
N ALA A 424 -26.80 16.82 -25.88
CA ALA A 424 -25.62 17.51 -25.38
C ALA A 424 -25.73 17.71 -23.86
N GLY A 425 -24.64 17.48 -23.11
CA GLY A 425 -24.59 17.66 -21.67
C GLY A 425 -23.40 18.53 -21.24
N TYR A 426 -23.65 19.43 -20.30
CA TYR A 426 -22.64 20.21 -19.60
C TYR A 426 -22.77 20.00 -18.10
N LEU A 427 -21.74 19.37 -17.48
CA LEU A 427 -21.83 18.75 -16.16
C LEU A 427 -20.72 19.27 -15.20
N PRO A 428 -20.77 20.53 -14.76
CA PRO A 428 -19.82 21.06 -13.79
C PRO A 428 -20.16 20.61 -12.39
N ALA A 429 -19.13 20.29 -11.59
CA ALA A 429 -19.27 19.99 -10.17
C ALA A 429 -18.13 20.61 -9.37
N ASN A 430 -18.46 21.11 -8.17
CA ASN A 430 -17.53 21.65 -7.21
C ASN A 430 -17.72 20.97 -5.85
N ILE A 431 -16.62 20.53 -5.24
CA ILE A 431 -16.62 19.95 -3.88
C ILE A 431 -15.56 20.66 -3.07
N ARG A 432 -15.93 21.22 -1.91
CA ARG A 432 -15.02 21.85 -0.94
C ARG A 432 -15.09 21.13 0.38
N ILE A 433 -13.92 20.82 0.93
CA ILE A 433 -13.77 20.10 2.19
C ILE A 433 -12.86 20.90 3.11
N TYR A 434 -13.34 21.16 4.33
CA TYR A 434 -12.62 21.79 5.43
C TYR A 434 -12.52 20.77 6.54
N ALA A 435 -11.32 20.50 7.08
CA ALA A 435 -11.19 19.58 8.19
C ALA A 435 -10.14 20.06 9.19
N ALA A 436 -10.39 19.80 10.46
CA ALA A 436 -9.46 20.01 11.55
C ALA A 436 -9.42 18.77 12.44
N LYS A 437 -8.22 18.35 12.84
CA LYS A 437 -8.00 17.18 13.69
C LYS A 437 -6.93 17.47 14.71
N THR A 438 -7.13 16.97 15.96
CA THR A 438 -6.12 17.00 17.01
C THR A 438 -5.99 15.63 17.65
N ASP A 439 -4.76 15.22 17.96
CA ASP A 439 -4.43 13.94 18.58
C ASP A 439 -3.45 14.16 19.73
N TYR A 440 -3.76 13.60 20.89
CA TYR A 440 -2.93 13.58 22.09
C TYR A 440 -2.55 12.15 22.42
N GLU A 441 -1.27 11.92 22.74
CA GLU A 441 -0.76 10.60 23.12
C GLU A 441 0.10 10.73 24.38
N GLN A 442 -0.13 9.85 25.37
CA GLN A 442 0.64 9.81 26.61
C GLN A 442 0.72 8.39 27.16
N THR A 443 1.85 8.03 27.76
CA THR A 443 1.93 6.87 28.64
C THR A 443 1.62 7.33 30.07
N ILE A 444 0.56 6.78 30.67
CA ILE A 444 0.10 7.07 32.04
C ILE A 444 0.48 5.94 32.99
N ALA A 445 0.09 6.05 34.28
CA ALA A 445 0.41 5.10 35.33
C ALA A 445 0.31 3.63 34.90
N ASN A 446 1.20 2.78 35.42
CA ASN A 446 1.23 1.33 35.14
C ASN A 446 1.35 0.93 33.66
N GLN A 447 2.05 1.71 32.85
CA GLN A 447 2.32 1.44 31.41
C GLN A 447 1.07 1.45 30.52
N TRP A 448 -0.04 2.07 30.94
CA TRP A 448 -1.13 2.33 30.04
C TRP A 448 -0.77 3.40 29.02
N LYS A 449 -0.92 3.10 27.74
CA LYS A 449 -0.83 4.06 26.65
C LYS A 449 -2.21 4.63 26.38
N LEU A 450 -2.38 5.93 26.61
CA LEU A 450 -3.57 6.70 26.31
C LEU A 450 -3.40 7.43 24.99
N GLU A 451 -4.38 7.33 24.10
CA GLU A 451 -4.51 8.16 22.92
C GLU A 451 -5.92 8.75 22.90
N ALA A 452 -6.04 10.07 22.76
CA ALA A 452 -7.30 10.79 22.68
C ALA A 452 -7.24 11.83 21.57
N GLY A 453 -8.38 12.13 20.93
CA GLY A 453 -8.41 13.16 19.91
C GLY A 453 -9.80 13.56 19.50
N ALA A 454 -9.86 14.64 18.72
CA ALA A 454 -11.08 15.19 18.16
C ALA A 454 -10.89 15.53 16.68
N LYS A 455 -11.98 15.46 15.92
CA LYS A 455 -12.05 15.83 14.49
C LYS A 455 -13.31 16.62 14.22
N PHE A 456 -13.16 17.64 13.40
CA PHE A 456 -14.23 18.39 12.75
C PHE A 456 -14.03 18.31 11.24
N SER A 457 -15.09 18.09 10.46
CA SER A 457 -15.06 18.23 9.01
C SER A 457 -16.37 18.82 8.48
N TYR A 458 -16.24 19.67 7.47
CA TYR A 458 -17.35 20.26 6.74
C TYR A 458 -17.10 20.11 5.24
N THR A 459 -18.06 19.49 4.55
CA THR A 459 -18.03 19.29 3.09
C THR A 459 -19.21 20.01 2.48
N LYS A 460 -18.95 20.75 1.40
CA LYS A 460 -19.98 21.40 0.58
C LYS A 460 -19.81 20.93 -0.87
N THR A 461 -20.90 20.46 -1.49
CA THR A 461 -20.92 20.08 -2.90
C THR A 461 -21.96 20.87 -3.67
N SER A 462 -21.66 21.19 -4.92
CA SER A 462 -22.60 21.77 -5.88
C SER A 462 -22.39 21.08 -7.22
N ASN A 463 -23.39 20.38 -7.69
CA ASN A 463 -23.36 19.62 -8.92
C ASN A 463 -24.44 20.09 -9.84
N VAL A 464 -24.09 20.42 -11.07
CA VAL A 464 -25.02 20.85 -12.11
C VAL A 464 -25.00 19.87 -13.26
N ALA A 465 -26.15 19.55 -13.82
CA ALA A 465 -26.27 18.80 -15.06
C ALA A 465 -27.23 19.58 -15.98
N ASN A 466 -26.74 20.22 -17.00
CA ASN A 466 -27.50 20.86 -18.03
C ASN A 466 -27.50 19.97 -19.28
N TYR A 467 -28.67 19.44 -19.61
CA TYR A 467 -28.85 18.64 -20.83
C TYR A 467 -29.72 19.35 -21.84
N TYR A 468 -29.39 19.17 -23.11
CA TYR A 468 -30.05 19.76 -24.24
C TYR A 468 -30.32 18.70 -25.32
N ASN A 469 -31.54 18.58 -25.76
CA ASN A 469 -31.86 17.86 -27.00
C ASN A 469 -31.50 18.78 -28.19
N VAL A 470 -30.73 18.25 -29.15
CA VAL A 470 -30.35 19.02 -30.35
C VAL A 470 -31.21 18.53 -31.51
N ILE A 471 -32.13 19.37 -31.94
CA ILE A 471 -33.09 19.07 -33.00
C ILE A 471 -32.82 20.03 -34.18
N ALA A 472 -32.46 19.46 -35.35
CA ALA A 472 -32.08 20.23 -36.53
C ALA A 472 -31.04 21.33 -36.27
N GLY A 473 -30.05 21.02 -35.38
CA GLY A 473 -28.97 21.95 -34.97
C GLY A 473 -29.39 23.02 -33.93
N VAL A 474 -30.61 22.99 -33.42
CA VAL A 474 -31.11 23.90 -32.36
C VAL A 474 -31.07 23.12 -31.03
N SER A 475 -30.44 23.71 -30.01
CA SER A 475 -30.35 23.12 -28.66
C SER A 475 -31.57 23.55 -27.81
N GLU A 476 -32.39 22.59 -27.41
CA GLU A 476 -33.54 22.79 -26.53
C GLU A 476 -33.28 22.16 -25.16
N PRO A 477 -33.51 22.84 -24.02
CA PRO A 477 -33.25 22.29 -22.69
C PRO A 477 -34.06 21.00 -22.44
N ASP A 478 -33.37 19.94 -22.00
CA ASP A 478 -34.02 18.72 -21.51
C ASP A 478 -34.23 18.84 -19.99
N TYR A 479 -35.40 19.29 -19.58
CA TYR A 479 -35.70 19.51 -18.17
C TYR A 479 -35.89 18.22 -17.37
N ASP A 480 -36.11 17.08 -18.02
CA ASP A 480 -36.15 15.78 -17.36
C ASP A 480 -34.76 15.32 -16.85
N LYS A 481 -33.70 15.67 -17.58
CA LYS A 481 -32.30 15.33 -17.25
C LYS A 481 -31.57 16.49 -16.59
N THR A 482 -32.00 17.74 -16.85
CA THR A 482 -31.37 18.92 -16.24
C THR A 482 -31.68 18.99 -14.75
N ASN A 483 -30.64 19.23 -13.96
CA ASN A 483 -30.72 19.24 -12.50
C ASN A 483 -29.58 20.05 -11.87
N HIS A 484 -29.84 20.63 -10.70
CA HIS A 484 -28.81 21.23 -9.85
C HIS A 484 -28.99 20.74 -8.42
N PHE A 485 -27.99 19.94 -7.95
CA PHE A 485 -28.01 19.33 -6.62
C PHE A 485 -26.88 19.86 -5.74
N MET A 486 -27.25 20.38 -4.57
CA MET A 486 -26.32 20.82 -3.53
C MET A 486 -26.38 19.89 -2.33
N TYR A 487 -25.24 19.64 -1.71
CA TYR A 487 -25.16 18.79 -0.52
C TYR A 487 -24.11 19.33 0.43
N ASP A 488 -24.52 19.55 1.68
CA ASP A 488 -23.66 19.97 2.78
C ASP A 488 -23.62 18.88 3.85
N GLU A 489 -22.44 18.59 4.37
CA GLU A 489 -22.25 17.60 5.43
C GLU A 489 -21.27 18.12 6.48
N ASN A 490 -21.64 18.00 7.75
CA ASN A 490 -20.79 18.26 8.90
C ASN A 490 -20.60 16.99 9.73
N ILE A 491 -19.34 16.62 10.02
CA ILE A 491 -19.01 15.47 10.86
C ILE A 491 -18.14 15.94 12.01
N ASN A 492 -18.61 15.68 13.23
CA ASN A 492 -17.87 15.92 14.48
C ASN A 492 -17.57 14.59 15.14
N ALA A 493 -16.32 14.37 15.54
CA ALA A 493 -15.90 13.12 16.14
C ALA A 493 -14.93 13.35 17.31
N GLY A 494 -15.05 12.47 18.32
CA GLY A 494 -14.10 12.35 19.41
C GLY A 494 -13.76 10.89 19.66
N TYR A 495 -12.53 10.60 20.06
CA TYR A 495 -12.11 9.22 20.35
C TYR A 495 -11.19 9.12 21.55
N LEU A 496 -11.19 7.92 22.15
CA LEU A 496 -10.31 7.49 23.20
C LEU A 496 -9.81 6.07 22.94
N ASN A 497 -8.48 5.84 23.06
CA ASN A 497 -7.86 4.52 23.02
C ASN A 497 -7.03 4.29 24.28
N LEU A 498 -7.13 3.10 24.85
CA LEU A 498 -6.32 2.63 25.95
C LEU A 498 -5.65 1.32 25.55
N ASN A 499 -4.32 1.25 25.70
CA ASN A 499 -3.54 0.05 25.37
C ASN A 499 -2.63 -0.32 26.54
N ARG A 500 -2.58 -1.63 26.89
CA ARG A 500 -1.66 -2.16 27.89
C ARG A 500 -1.27 -3.60 27.59
N MET A 501 -0.03 -3.94 27.91
CA MET A 501 0.48 -5.31 27.86
C MET A 501 0.55 -5.87 29.30
N PHE A 502 -0.15 -6.99 29.51
CA PHE A 502 -0.15 -7.77 30.77
C PHE A 502 0.59 -9.09 30.50
N ASN A 503 1.89 -9.17 30.81
CA ASN A 503 2.71 -10.36 30.54
C ASN A 503 2.52 -10.91 29.10
N LYS A 504 1.72 -11.98 28.95
CA LYS A 504 1.45 -12.63 27.65
C LYS A 504 0.24 -12.05 26.90
N LEU A 505 -0.60 -11.27 27.57
CA LEU A 505 -1.82 -10.70 27.00
C LEU A 505 -1.65 -9.20 26.74
N THR A 506 -1.86 -8.76 25.51
CA THR A 506 -1.99 -7.34 25.18
C THR A 506 -3.45 -7.02 24.92
N VAL A 507 -3.96 -5.96 25.54
CA VAL A 507 -5.34 -5.48 25.41
C VAL A 507 -5.34 -4.05 24.91
N GLN A 508 -6.14 -3.75 23.89
CA GLN A 508 -6.43 -2.40 23.46
C GLN A 508 -7.93 -2.20 23.34
N LEU A 509 -8.41 -1.16 24.01
CA LEU A 509 -9.81 -0.72 24.00
C LEU A 509 -9.89 0.64 23.32
N GLY A 510 -10.84 0.82 22.43
CA GLY A 510 -11.08 2.10 21.79
C GLY A 510 -12.57 2.40 21.70
N LEU A 511 -12.91 3.66 21.85
CA LEU A 511 -14.25 4.17 21.62
C LEU A 511 -14.17 5.45 20.82
N ARG A 512 -14.94 5.52 19.75
CA ARG A 512 -15.10 6.72 18.91
C ARG A 512 -16.58 7.07 18.83
N TYR A 513 -16.87 8.35 19.02
CA TYR A 513 -18.19 8.95 18.77
C TYR A 513 -18.11 9.77 17.48
N GLU A 514 -19.12 9.66 16.62
CA GLU A 514 -19.30 10.52 15.46
C GLU A 514 -20.74 11.01 15.37
N GLY A 515 -20.92 12.34 15.34
CA GLY A 515 -22.14 13.03 15.02
C GLY A 515 -22.06 13.58 13.59
N THR A 516 -23.07 13.28 12.76
CA THR A 516 -23.16 13.74 11.37
C THR A 516 -24.46 14.50 11.15
N LEU A 517 -24.34 15.69 10.54
CA LEU A 517 -25.44 16.50 10.04
C LEU A 517 -25.27 16.65 8.54
N SER A 518 -26.29 16.31 7.75
CA SER A 518 -26.26 16.50 6.30
C SER A 518 -27.55 17.13 5.77
N LYS A 519 -27.40 17.97 4.75
CA LYS A 519 -28.48 18.66 4.06
C LYS A 519 -28.32 18.47 2.56
N GLY A 520 -29.32 17.96 1.88
CA GLY A 520 -29.39 17.90 0.43
C GLY A 520 -30.46 18.84 -0.08
N HIS A 521 -30.18 19.56 -1.15
CA HIS A 521 -31.10 20.46 -1.82
C HIS A 521 -30.99 20.30 -3.33
N GLN A 522 -32.05 19.84 -3.94
CA GLN A 522 -32.23 19.80 -5.38
C GLN A 522 -33.05 20.98 -5.79
N LEU A 523 -32.50 21.90 -6.56
CA LEU A 523 -33.23 23.03 -7.14
C LEU A 523 -34.25 22.51 -8.14
N GLY A 524 -35.45 23.01 -8.04
CA GLY A 524 -36.52 22.74 -8.99
C GLY A 524 -36.23 23.32 -10.38
N ASN A 525 -36.96 22.81 -11.36
CA ASN A 525 -37.05 23.35 -12.72
C ASN A 525 -38.53 23.34 -13.19
N VAL A 526 -38.79 23.65 -14.44
CA VAL A 526 -40.18 23.74 -14.98
C VAL A 526 -40.96 22.42 -14.90
N LEU A 527 -40.28 21.25 -14.81
CA LEU A 527 -40.90 19.92 -14.73
C LEU A 527 -40.80 19.29 -13.35
N LYS A 528 -39.81 19.67 -12.54
CA LYS A 528 -39.52 19.06 -11.25
C LYS A 528 -39.56 20.11 -10.14
N PRO A 529 -40.32 19.88 -9.06
CA PRO A 529 -40.36 20.80 -7.93
C PRO A 529 -39.04 20.83 -7.17
N ASP A 530 -38.81 21.91 -6.45
CA ASP A 530 -37.72 22.05 -5.48
C ASP A 530 -37.89 21.00 -4.38
N SER A 531 -36.77 20.36 -3.99
CA SER A 531 -36.79 19.31 -2.99
C SER A 531 -35.56 19.36 -2.08
N SER A 532 -35.78 19.21 -0.78
CA SER A 532 -34.72 19.21 0.19
C SER A 532 -34.89 18.14 1.26
N PHE A 533 -33.79 17.72 1.86
CA PHE A 533 -33.80 16.84 3.04
C PHE A 533 -32.73 17.24 4.03
N ASN A 534 -33.00 16.94 5.31
CA ASN A 534 -32.04 17.07 6.41
C ASN A 534 -31.91 15.73 7.09
N ARG A 535 -30.67 15.32 7.45
CA ARG A 535 -30.40 14.12 8.22
C ARG A 535 -29.45 14.42 9.36
N SER A 536 -29.75 13.85 10.51
CA SER A 536 -28.88 13.87 11.70
C SER A 536 -28.77 12.46 12.25
N TYR A 537 -27.56 12.01 12.50
CA TYR A 537 -27.34 10.75 13.19
C TYR A 537 -26.06 10.78 14.02
N ASN A 538 -26.13 10.08 15.16
CA ASN A 538 -25.03 9.97 16.11
C ASN A 538 -24.71 8.49 16.33
N ASN A 539 -23.43 8.13 16.31
CA ASN A 539 -23.01 6.74 16.42
C ASN A 539 -21.77 6.56 17.27
N LEU A 540 -21.73 5.45 18.00
CA LEU A 540 -20.57 4.96 18.71
C LEU A 540 -19.90 3.83 17.93
N PHE A 541 -18.58 3.87 17.87
CA PHE A 541 -17.72 2.93 17.18
C PHE A 541 -16.71 2.32 18.17
N PRO A 542 -17.12 1.30 18.94
CA PRO A 542 -16.22 0.58 19.83
C PRO A 542 -15.25 -0.30 19.05
N THR A 543 -14.04 -0.44 19.60
CA THR A 543 -13.02 -1.37 19.12
C THR A 543 -12.41 -2.13 20.30
N LEU A 544 -12.16 -3.42 20.11
CA LEU A 544 -11.46 -4.29 21.05
C LEU A 544 -10.42 -5.10 20.30
N PHE A 545 -9.19 -5.10 20.78
CA PHE A 545 -8.11 -5.92 20.27
C PHE A 545 -7.45 -6.68 21.40
N LEU A 546 -7.27 -7.98 21.21
CA LEU A 546 -6.60 -8.89 22.13
C LEU A 546 -5.52 -9.64 21.37
N LEU A 547 -4.33 -9.73 21.94
CA LEU A 547 -3.23 -10.57 21.45
C LEU A 547 -2.66 -11.37 22.61
N TYR A 548 -2.79 -12.70 22.54
CA TYR A 548 -2.28 -13.62 23.55
C TYR A 548 -1.15 -14.47 23.01
N LYS A 549 0.02 -14.42 23.66
CA LYS A 549 1.20 -15.23 23.36
C LYS A 549 1.11 -16.53 24.11
N LEU A 550 0.96 -17.66 23.41
CA LEU A 550 0.85 -18.98 23.99
C LEU A 550 2.21 -19.45 24.57
N ASP A 551 3.30 -19.06 23.93
CA ASP A 551 4.66 -19.37 24.33
C ASP A 551 5.53 -18.12 24.58
N THR A 552 6.66 -18.26 25.27
CA THR A 552 7.60 -17.18 25.58
C THR A 552 8.33 -16.66 24.34
N ASN A 553 8.52 -17.48 23.33
CA ASN A 553 9.21 -17.13 22.08
C ASN A 553 8.27 -16.49 21.05
N SER A 554 6.98 -16.33 21.39
CA SER A 554 5.95 -15.80 20.51
C SER A 554 5.82 -16.55 19.16
N ASN A 555 6.13 -17.87 19.15
CA ASN A 555 5.93 -18.73 17.99
C ASN A 555 4.46 -19.01 17.74
N HIS A 556 3.67 -19.08 18.81
CA HIS A 556 2.24 -19.36 18.77
C HIS A 556 1.48 -18.19 19.41
N GLN A 557 0.62 -17.52 18.64
CA GLN A 557 -0.15 -16.37 19.12
C GLN A 557 -1.60 -16.49 18.67
N LEU A 558 -2.52 -16.11 19.57
CA LEU A 558 -3.95 -15.94 19.30
C LEU A 558 -4.27 -14.45 19.26
N LYS A 559 -5.06 -14.04 18.28
CA LYS A 559 -5.52 -12.68 18.09
C LYS A 559 -7.03 -12.65 17.99
N PHE A 560 -7.65 -11.71 18.69
CA PHE A 560 -9.07 -11.40 18.54
C PHE A 560 -9.25 -9.91 18.34
N ASN A 561 -10.06 -9.53 17.34
CA ASN A 561 -10.39 -8.15 17.06
C ASN A 561 -11.89 -8.01 16.88
N TYR A 562 -12.41 -6.94 17.46
CA TYR A 562 -13.78 -6.47 17.20
C TYR A 562 -13.75 -4.99 16.83
N GLY A 563 -14.58 -4.58 15.87
CA GLY A 563 -14.76 -3.18 15.52
C GLY A 563 -16.08 -2.94 14.80
N ARG A 564 -16.73 -1.82 15.12
CA ARG A 564 -17.86 -1.31 14.37
C ARG A 564 -17.39 -0.21 13.43
N ARG A 565 -17.87 -0.21 12.18
CA ARG A 565 -17.48 0.71 11.11
C ARG A 565 -18.69 1.29 10.41
N ILE A 566 -18.49 2.43 9.70
CA ILE A 566 -19.50 3.07 8.87
C ILE A 566 -19.03 3.14 7.42
N GLY A 567 -19.92 2.83 6.46
CA GLY A 567 -19.73 3.07 5.04
C GLY A 567 -20.64 4.20 4.59
N ARG A 568 -20.09 5.39 4.35
CA ARG A 568 -20.85 6.52 3.82
C ARG A 568 -20.93 6.43 2.31
N PRO A 569 -22.07 6.81 1.67
CA PRO A 569 -22.17 6.88 0.22
C PRO A 569 -21.13 7.85 -0.36
N TYR A 570 -20.74 7.62 -1.60
CA TYR A 570 -19.94 8.60 -2.35
C TYR A 570 -20.79 9.84 -2.64
N TYR A 571 -20.16 11.01 -2.72
CA TYR A 571 -20.90 12.25 -2.99
C TYR A 571 -21.61 12.24 -4.34
N GLN A 572 -20.99 11.61 -5.35
CA GLN A 572 -21.58 11.46 -6.69
C GLN A 572 -22.78 10.50 -6.70
N ASP A 573 -22.81 9.49 -5.84
CA ASP A 573 -23.94 8.55 -5.74
C ASP A 573 -25.19 9.19 -5.11
N LEU A 574 -25.00 10.24 -4.33
CA LEU A 574 -26.10 11.04 -3.77
C LEU A 574 -26.74 11.99 -4.78
N ASN A 575 -26.07 12.23 -5.91
CA ASN A 575 -26.53 13.13 -6.94
C ASN A 575 -27.63 12.47 -7.80
N PRO A 576 -28.89 12.96 -7.83
CA PRO A 576 -30.00 12.31 -8.51
C PRO A 576 -29.97 12.43 -10.04
N PHE A 577 -28.83 12.78 -10.63
CA PHE A 577 -28.70 12.97 -12.06
C PHE A 577 -28.89 11.66 -12.84
N ILE A 578 -29.52 11.78 -14.00
CA ILE A 578 -29.64 10.73 -15.01
C ILE A 578 -28.46 10.92 -15.96
N SER A 579 -27.54 9.96 -15.97
CA SER A 579 -26.38 9.97 -16.87
C SER A 579 -26.55 8.88 -17.92
N PRO A 580 -26.81 9.20 -19.19
CA PRO A 580 -26.97 8.21 -20.24
C PRO A 580 -25.61 7.65 -20.67
N LEU A 581 -25.52 6.32 -20.70
CA LEU A 581 -24.42 5.59 -21.36
C LEU A 581 -24.75 5.43 -22.86
N ASP A 582 -25.99 5.14 -23.15
CA ASP A 582 -26.65 5.07 -24.45
C ASP A 582 -28.16 5.34 -24.29
N LYS A 583 -28.94 5.20 -25.38
CA LYS A 583 -30.39 5.48 -25.37
C LYS A 583 -31.20 4.57 -24.44
N LEU A 584 -30.72 3.37 -24.13
CA LEU A 584 -31.42 2.34 -23.36
C LEU A 584 -30.77 2.06 -22.00
N THR A 585 -29.62 2.68 -21.71
CA THR A 585 -28.85 2.38 -20.47
C THR A 585 -28.45 3.66 -19.75
N PHE A 586 -28.91 3.79 -18.51
CA PHE A 586 -28.74 5.00 -17.69
C PHE A 586 -28.14 4.66 -16.34
N TYR A 587 -27.29 5.56 -15.82
CA TYR A 587 -26.92 5.57 -14.42
C TYR A 587 -27.70 6.69 -13.73
N VAL A 588 -28.25 6.41 -12.54
CA VAL A 588 -29.04 7.39 -11.77
C VAL A 588 -28.57 7.35 -10.31
N GLY A 589 -28.09 8.46 -9.78
CA GLY A 589 -27.74 8.54 -8.37
C GLY A 589 -28.99 8.51 -7.46
N ASN A 590 -28.76 8.38 -6.15
CA ASN A 590 -29.85 8.27 -5.17
C ASN A 590 -29.57 9.16 -3.95
N PRO A 591 -30.23 10.33 -3.81
CA PRO A 591 -30.03 11.24 -2.69
C PRO A 591 -30.51 10.66 -1.35
N TYR A 592 -31.31 9.59 -1.38
CA TYR A 592 -31.86 8.94 -0.18
C TYR A 592 -31.00 7.82 0.37
N LEU A 593 -29.78 7.61 -0.14
CA LEU A 593 -28.86 6.63 0.39
C LEU A 593 -28.52 6.88 1.85
N LYS A 594 -28.65 5.84 2.67
CA LYS A 594 -28.26 5.81 4.07
C LYS A 594 -26.81 5.30 4.21
N PRO A 595 -26.08 5.69 5.25
CA PRO A 595 -24.81 5.06 5.54
C PRO A 595 -25.02 3.60 5.97
N SER A 596 -24.10 2.72 5.57
CA SER A 596 -24.07 1.33 6.02
C SER A 596 -23.29 1.19 7.31
N PHE A 597 -23.69 0.25 8.18
CA PHE A 597 -22.99 -0.07 9.43
C PHE A 597 -22.57 -1.53 9.45
N SER A 598 -21.29 -1.76 9.74
CA SER A 598 -20.70 -3.09 9.77
C SER A 598 -20.06 -3.38 11.11
N SER A 599 -20.47 -4.49 11.75
CA SER A 599 -19.79 -5.07 12.91
C SER A 599 -18.91 -6.20 12.45
N LYS A 600 -17.61 -6.14 12.78
CA LYS A 600 -16.61 -7.10 12.32
C LYS A 600 -15.92 -7.77 13.50
N TYR A 601 -15.82 -9.10 13.43
CA TYR A 601 -15.11 -9.96 14.38
C TYR A 601 -14.05 -10.74 13.63
N GLU A 602 -12.82 -10.71 14.12
CA GLU A 602 -11.69 -11.46 13.56
C GLU A 602 -11.04 -12.30 14.65
N LEU A 603 -10.95 -13.60 14.44
CA LEU A 603 -10.15 -14.52 15.24
C LEU A 603 -8.96 -14.98 14.39
N GLY A 604 -7.74 -14.85 14.90
CA GLY A 604 -6.52 -15.21 14.18
C GLY A 604 -5.61 -16.11 15.00
N TYR A 605 -5.02 -17.10 14.36
CA TYR A 605 -3.90 -17.88 14.90
C TYR A 605 -2.67 -17.62 14.05
N ILE A 606 -1.55 -17.30 14.72
CA ILE A 606 -0.29 -16.94 14.08
C ILE A 606 0.79 -17.93 14.51
N PHE A 607 1.40 -18.60 13.53
CA PHE A 607 2.50 -19.53 13.72
C PHE A 607 3.81 -18.95 13.22
N ARG A 608 4.78 -18.74 14.14
CA ARG A 608 6.14 -18.23 13.87
C ARG A 608 6.18 -16.95 13.04
N ASN A 609 5.11 -16.13 13.08
CA ASN A 609 4.94 -14.95 12.20
C ASN A 609 5.11 -15.25 10.69
N ARG A 610 4.91 -16.51 10.27
CA ARG A 610 5.02 -16.98 8.88
C ARG A 610 3.70 -17.48 8.31
N ILE A 611 2.88 -18.08 9.14
CA ILE A 611 1.56 -18.56 8.74
C ILE A 611 0.54 -17.89 9.65
N THR A 612 -0.46 -17.27 9.05
CA THR A 612 -1.59 -16.66 9.76
C THR A 612 -2.88 -17.28 9.23
N THR A 613 -3.65 -17.87 10.12
CA THR A 613 -4.99 -18.36 9.82
C THR A 613 -6.00 -17.42 10.46
N THR A 614 -7.04 -17.01 9.73
CA THR A 614 -8.05 -16.06 10.22
C THR A 614 -9.46 -16.56 9.93
N ILE A 615 -10.35 -16.36 10.91
CA ILE A 615 -11.79 -16.47 10.74
C ILE A 615 -12.36 -15.07 10.93
N ASN A 616 -13.10 -14.60 9.94
CA ASN A 616 -13.75 -13.29 9.99
C ASN A 616 -15.25 -13.47 9.86
N TYR A 617 -15.98 -12.83 10.76
CA TYR A 617 -17.43 -12.69 10.66
C TYR A 617 -17.79 -11.22 10.58
N SER A 618 -18.67 -10.84 9.65
CA SER A 618 -19.21 -9.49 9.58
C SER A 618 -20.72 -9.48 9.36
N ASP A 619 -21.39 -8.57 10.06
CA ASP A 619 -22.81 -8.24 9.90
C ASP A 619 -22.92 -6.79 9.45
N THR A 620 -23.37 -6.56 8.21
CA THR A 620 -23.52 -5.23 7.60
C THR A 620 -24.99 -4.96 7.32
N ARG A 621 -25.46 -3.79 7.77
CA ARG A 621 -26.82 -3.29 7.52
C ARG A 621 -26.75 -2.12 6.56
N ASP A 622 -27.82 -1.96 5.78
CA ASP A 622 -27.98 -0.87 4.79
C ASP A 622 -26.80 -0.76 3.82
N GLN A 623 -26.21 -1.91 3.42
CA GLN A 623 -25.09 -1.91 2.48
C GLN A 623 -25.49 -1.25 1.17
N VAL A 624 -24.68 -0.31 0.70
CA VAL A 624 -24.87 0.34 -0.61
C VAL A 624 -24.27 -0.55 -1.68
N ASN A 625 -25.09 -0.94 -2.65
CA ASN A 625 -24.69 -1.67 -3.85
C ASN A 625 -25.37 -1.10 -5.07
N GLU A 626 -24.79 -1.34 -6.24
CA GLU A 626 -25.41 -1.06 -7.52
C GLU A 626 -26.55 -2.05 -7.79
N THR A 627 -27.69 -1.54 -8.22
CA THR A 627 -28.88 -2.29 -8.59
C THR A 627 -29.29 -1.94 -10.00
N ILE A 628 -29.86 -2.90 -10.72
CA ILE A 628 -30.42 -2.71 -12.05
C ILE A 628 -31.95 -2.81 -11.95
N GLU A 629 -32.64 -1.79 -12.39
CA GLU A 629 -34.08 -1.79 -12.60
C GLU A 629 -34.38 -1.67 -14.10
N ILE A 630 -35.42 -2.35 -14.55
CA ILE A 630 -35.94 -2.25 -15.92
C ILE A 630 -37.27 -1.54 -15.86
N ASN A 631 -37.40 -0.46 -16.63
CA ASN A 631 -38.65 0.24 -16.84
C ASN A 631 -38.74 0.63 -18.32
N ASP A 632 -39.83 0.24 -19.00
CA ASP A 632 -40.07 0.47 -20.44
C ASP A 632 -38.88 0.05 -21.33
N GLN A 633 -38.31 -1.14 -21.08
CA GLN A 633 -37.17 -1.73 -21.77
C GLN A 633 -35.83 -0.95 -21.54
N LYS A 634 -35.86 0.12 -20.73
CA LYS A 634 -34.68 0.90 -20.35
C LYS A 634 -34.08 0.38 -19.05
N TYR A 635 -32.75 0.32 -19.02
CA TYR A 635 -31.96 -0.09 -17.87
C TYR A 635 -31.52 1.12 -17.05
N TYR A 636 -31.91 1.11 -15.79
CA TYR A 636 -31.49 2.09 -14.81
C TYR A 636 -30.56 1.43 -13.79
N SER A 637 -29.27 1.69 -13.91
CA SER A 637 -28.30 1.34 -12.88
C SER A 637 -28.30 2.44 -11.82
N ARG A 638 -28.57 2.06 -10.55
CA ARG A 638 -28.57 3.01 -9.42
C ARG A 638 -27.99 2.40 -8.17
N PRO A 639 -27.29 3.21 -7.32
CA PRO A 639 -26.91 2.78 -5.99
C PRO A 639 -28.12 2.69 -5.07
N GLY A 640 -28.25 1.57 -4.36
CA GLY A 640 -29.33 1.33 -3.40
C GLY A 640 -28.82 0.80 -2.08
N ASN A 641 -29.51 1.09 -0.96
CA ASN A 641 -29.27 0.42 0.30
C ASN A 641 -29.90 -0.94 0.27
N ILE A 642 -29.08 -1.96 0.15
CA ILE A 642 -29.54 -3.32 0.03
C ILE A 642 -29.44 -4.04 1.36
N GLY A 643 -30.52 -4.05 2.12
CA GLY A 643 -30.83 -4.89 3.27
C GLY A 643 -29.68 -5.22 4.21
N LYS A 644 -29.63 -6.51 4.59
CA LYS A 644 -28.62 -7.05 5.49
C LYS A 644 -27.69 -8.01 4.76
N THR A 645 -26.38 -7.84 4.96
CA THR A 645 -25.36 -8.76 4.47
C THR A 645 -24.60 -9.36 5.62
N THR A 646 -24.60 -10.67 5.73
CA THR A 646 -23.77 -11.43 6.67
C THR A 646 -22.68 -12.14 5.88
N SER A 647 -21.42 -12.03 6.31
CA SER A 647 -20.32 -12.76 5.70
C SER A 647 -19.49 -13.51 6.74
N LEU A 648 -19.11 -14.74 6.38
CA LEU A 648 -18.15 -15.56 7.11
C LEU A 648 -17.02 -15.90 6.17
N SER A 649 -15.77 -15.65 6.58
CA SER A 649 -14.61 -16.04 5.78
C SER A 649 -13.57 -16.77 6.60
N PHE A 650 -12.94 -17.76 5.97
CA PHE A 650 -11.76 -18.46 6.48
C PHE A 650 -10.60 -18.13 5.55
N GLY A 651 -9.50 -17.64 6.13
CA GLY A 651 -8.32 -17.22 5.38
C GLY A 651 -7.04 -17.86 5.92
N ILE A 652 -6.09 -18.12 5.02
CA ILE A 652 -4.73 -18.54 5.33
C ILE A 652 -3.76 -17.71 4.52
N ASP A 653 -2.80 -17.09 5.21
CA ASP A 653 -1.68 -16.37 4.60
C ASP A 653 -0.38 -17.07 5.02
N ALA A 654 0.48 -17.38 4.05
CA ALA A 654 1.74 -18.05 4.28
C ALA A 654 2.88 -17.34 3.55
N PHE A 655 3.99 -17.12 4.26
CA PHE A 655 5.17 -16.47 3.75
C PHE A 655 6.42 -17.30 4.06
N PHE A 656 7.18 -17.68 3.02
CA PHE A 656 8.35 -18.52 3.14
C PHE A 656 9.54 -17.95 2.38
N ASN A 657 10.70 -17.96 3.02
CA ASN A 657 12.00 -17.70 2.41
C ASN A 657 12.90 -18.93 2.59
N PRO A 658 12.69 -20.01 1.81
CA PRO A 658 13.46 -21.26 1.98
C PRO A 658 14.93 -21.06 1.65
N LYS A 659 15.24 -20.12 0.77
CA LYS A 659 16.60 -19.71 0.40
C LYS A 659 16.67 -18.17 0.32
N PRO A 660 17.85 -17.54 0.49
CA PRO A 660 17.99 -16.07 0.38
C PRO A 660 17.59 -15.51 -1.00
N TRP A 661 17.66 -16.32 -2.03
CA TRP A 661 17.30 -15.95 -3.41
C TRP A 661 15.85 -16.30 -3.78
N LEU A 662 15.07 -16.97 -2.92
CA LEU A 662 13.74 -17.50 -3.24
C LEU A 662 12.73 -17.11 -2.16
N THR A 663 11.66 -16.46 -2.58
CA THR A 663 10.52 -16.05 -1.73
C THR A 663 9.24 -16.64 -2.30
N PHE A 664 8.41 -17.24 -1.44
CA PHE A 664 7.05 -17.66 -1.74
C PHE A 664 6.07 -16.91 -0.84
N GLN A 665 4.99 -16.44 -1.42
CA GLN A 665 3.82 -15.97 -0.70
C GLN A 665 2.59 -16.67 -1.27
N LEU A 666 1.79 -17.21 -0.38
CA LEU A 666 0.53 -17.88 -0.70
C LEU A 666 -0.57 -17.27 0.17
N SER A 667 -1.70 -16.94 -0.42
CA SER A 667 -2.91 -16.53 0.28
C SER A 667 -4.09 -17.29 -0.28
N GLY A 668 -4.93 -17.80 0.61
CA GLY A 668 -6.18 -18.47 0.26
C GLY A 668 -7.30 -17.96 1.16
N GLN A 669 -8.47 -17.74 0.59
CA GLN A 669 -9.65 -17.31 1.33
C GLN A 669 -10.89 -18.02 0.79
N MET A 670 -11.65 -18.59 1.68
CA MET A 670 -13.00 -19.11 1.44
C MET A 670 -13.99 -18.12 2.03
N ASN A 671 -14.98 -17.71 1.26
CA ASN A 671 -15.98 -16.73 1.67
C ASN A 671 -17.38 -17.32 1.53
N TYR A 672 -18.19 -17.13 2.55
CA TYR A 672 -19.63 -17.37 2.52
C TYR A 672 -20.33 -16.04 2.78
N ILE A 673 -21.21 -15.63 1.86
CA ILE A 673 -22.00 -14.41 1.95
C ILE A 673 -23.47 -14.76 1.88
N HIS A 674 -24.23 -14.27 2.84
CA HIS A 674 -25.67 -14.30 2.83
C HIS A 674 -26.21 -12.87 2.82
N PHE A 675 -26.95 -12.57 1.78
CA PHE A 675 -27.51 -11.28 1.49
C PHE A 675 -29.03 -11.37 1.38
N LYS A 676 -29.77 -10.49 2.04
CA LYS A 676 -31.24 -10.43 1.99
C LYS A 676 -31.74 -9.00 1.97
N SER A 677 -32.58 -8.67 0.98
CA SER A 677 -33.14 -7.33 0.80
C SER A 677 -34.54 -7.38 0.20
N SER A 678 -35.36 -6.38 0.50
CA SER A 678 -36.54 -6.06 -0.32
C SER A 678 -36.06 -5.39 -1.61
N PHE A 679 -36.64 -5.75 -2.72
CA PHE A 679 -36.27 -5.30 -4.05
C PHE A 679 -37.54 -5.06 -4.91
N TYR A 680 -37.43 -4.37 -6.04
CA TYR A 680 -38.59 -4.06 -6.88
C TYR A 680 -39.28 -5.30 -7.45
N THR A 681 -38.54 -6.42 -7.58
CA THR A 681 -39.09 -7.72 -8.01
C THR A 681 -39.55 -8.60 -6.83
N GLY A 682 -39.58 -8.09 -5.61
CA GLY A 682 -39.90 -8.87 -4.38
C GLY A 682 -38.73 -8.96 -3.42
N THR A 683 -38.42 -10.17 -2.91
CA THR A 683 -37.27 -10.38 -2.02
C THR A 683 -36.07 -10.89 -2.82
N LEU A 684 -34.96 -10.15 -2.78
CA LEU A 684 -33.69 -10.63 -3.28
C LEU A 684 -32.92 -11.32 -2.14
N GLU A 685 -32.79 -12.64 -2.22
CA GLU A 685 -31.98 -13.43 -1.28
C GLU A 685 -30.86 -14.14 -2.05
N VAL A 686 -29.60 -13.85 -1.66
CA VAL A 686 -28.41 -14.41 -2.31
C VAL A 686 -27.57 -15.11 -1.28
N LYS A 687 -27.34 -16.40 -1.45
CA LYS A 687 -26.34 -17.19 -0.74
C LYS A 687 -25.21 -17.50 -1.70
N ASN A 688 -24.00 -17.15 -1.34
CA ASN A 688 -22.84 -17.27 -2.20
C ASN A 688 -21.64 -17.80 -1.44
N GLN A 689 -21.01 -18.83 -1.99
CA GLN A 689 -19.73 -19.35 -1.54
C GLN A 689 -18.74 -19.22 -2.68
N TYR A 690 -17.59 -18.61 -2.41
CA TYR A 690 -16.53 -18.47 -3.40
C TYR A 690 -15.16 -18.54 -2.76
N TYR A 691 -14.17 -18.89 -3.59
CA TYR A 691 -12.77 -19.00 -3.20
C TYR A 691 -11.96 -17.92 -3.89
N TYR A 692 -11.03 -17.35 -3.15
CA TYR A 692 -10.01 -16.48 -3.67
C TYR A 692 -8.65 -17.07 -3.33
N THR A 693 -7.76 -17.17 -4.31
CA THR A 693 -6.37 -17.61 -4.10
C THR A 693 -5.41 -16.68 -4.79
N GLN A 694 -4.23 -16.52 -4.19
CA GLN A 694 -3.14 -15.73 -4.73
C GLN A 694 -1.82 -16.42 -4.43
N ALA A 695 -0.93 -16.42 -5.40
CA ALA A 695 0.44 -16.90 -5.24
C ALA A 695 1.43 -15.88 -5.83
N LEU A 696 2.57 -15.72 -5.16
CA LEU A 696 3.70 -14.95 -5.64
C LEU A 696 4.98 -15.75 -5.41
N VAL A 697 5.78 -15.85 -6.47
CA VAL A 697 7.12 -16.43 -6.42
C VAL A 697 8.11 -15.38 -6.91
N GLN A 698 9.14 -15.09 -6.11
CA GLN A 698 10.18 -14.14 -6.46
C GLN A 698 11.56 -14.79 -6.38
N PHE A 699 12.35 -14.60 -7.43
CA PHE A 699 13.73 -15.02 -7.55
C PHE A 699 14.66 -13.81 -7.52
N LYS A 700 15.64 -13.81 -6.63
CA LYS A 700 16.75 -12.86 -6.63
C LYS A 700 17.97 -13.58 -7.19
N LEU A 701 18.37 -13.17 -8.37
CA LEU A 701 19.46 -13.79 -9.10
C LEU A 701 20.75 -13.00 -8.89
N LYS A 702 21.87 -13.58 -9.32
CA LYS A 702 23.19 -12.90 -9.31
C LYS A 702 23.13 -11.62 -10.15
N ASN A 703 24.10 -10.74 -9.95
CA ASN A 703 24.24 -9.47 -10.70
C ASN A 703 23.01 -8.55 -10.62
N ASN A 704 22.29 -8.54 -9.46
CA ASN A 704 21.14 -7.67 -9.17
C ASN A 704 19.94 -7.84 -10.11
N TRP A 705 19.71 -9.04 -10.63
CA TRP A 705 18.46 -9.39 -11.30
C TRP A 705 17.43 -9.85 -10.29
N THR A 706 16.19 -9.43 -10.49
CA THR A 706 15.02 -9.94 -9.76
C THR A 706 13.95 -10.34 -10.77
N MET A 707 13.42 -11.54 -10.62
CA MET A 707 12.28 -12.05 -11.40
C MET A 707 11.13 -12.36 -10.46
N GLN A 708 9.90 -12.09 -10.89
CA GLN A 708 8.69 -12.37 -10.13
C GLN A 708 7.63 -12.92 -11.05
N LEU A 709 6.98 -13.98 -10.59
CA LEU A 709 5.75 -14.51 -11.14
C LEU A 709 4.68 -14.40 -10.06
N ASP A 710 3.56 -13.76 -10.38
CA ASP A 710 2.42 -13.68 -9.48
C ASP A 710 1.11 -13.93 -10.21
N GLY A 711 0.14 -14.43 -9.47
CA GLY A 711 -1.18 -14.68 -10.02
C GLY A 711 -2.24 -14.78 -8.96
N ASN A 712 -3.48 -14.64 -9.38
CA ASN A 712 -4.65 -14.79 -8.54
C ASN A 712 -5.79 -15.45 -9.28
N TYR A 713 -6.68 -16.07 -8.53
CA TYR A 713 -7.90 -16.67 -9.05
C TYR A 713 -9.07 -16.41 -8.09
N THR A 714 -10.21 -16.00 -8.63
CA THR A 714 -11.49 -15.92 -7.92
C THR A 714 -12.45 -16.87 -8.61
N SER A 715 -13.07 -17.76 -7.86
CA SER A 715 -14.09 -18.66 -8.40
C SER A 715 -15.38 -17.90 -8.74
N LYS A 716 -16.37 -18.57 -9.34
CA LYS A 716 -17.70 -18.01 -9.56
C LYS A 716 -18.22 -17.37 -8.28
N SER A 717 -18.72 -16.13 -8.36
CA SER A 717 -19.17 -15.35 -7.23
C SER A 717 -20.44 -14.56 -7.55
N LYS A 718 -21.25 -14.28 -6.52
CA LYS A 718 -22.47 -13.49 -6.64
C LYS A 718 -22.37 -12.25 -5.77
N ASN A 719 -22.80 -11.11 -6.28
CA ASN A 719 -22.91 -9.86 -5.54
C ASN A 719 -24.21 -9.17 -5.93
N ALA A 720 -25.16 -9.11 -5.01
CA ALA A 720 -26.53 -8.66 -5.29
C ALA A 720 -27.11 -9.37 -6.52
N GLN A 721 -27.46 -8.64 -7.57
CA GLN A 721 -27.98 -9.18 -8.83
C GLN A 721 -26.91 -9.79 -9.74
N PHE A 722 -25.62 -9.45 -9.55
CA PHE A 722 -24.55 -9.86 -10.46
C PHE A 722 -24.00 -11.24 -10.11
N VAL A 723 -23.93 -12.11 -11.08
CA VAL A 723 -23.34 -13.46 -10.99
C VAL A 723 -22.10 -13.49 -11.87
N PHE A 724 -20.93 -13.31 -11.29
CA PHE A 724 -19.65 -13.28 -12.00
C PHE A 724 -19.10 -14.68 -12.22
N ALA A 725 -18.61 -14.99 -13.42
CA ALA A 725 -17.86 -16.19 -13.70
C ALA A 725 -16.50 -16.19 -12.99
N GLY A 726 -15.92 -17.39 -12.81
CA GLY A 726 -14.56 -17.50 -12.29
C GLY A 726 -13.54 -16.84 -13.21
N ARG A 727 -12.55 -16.12 -12.61
CA ARG A 727 -11.50 -15.41 -13.35
C ARG A 727 -10.17 -15.44 -12.61
N GLY A 728 -9.10 -15.41 -13.38
CA GLY A 728 -7.75 -15.33 -12.83
C GLY A 728 -6.82 -14.54 -13.74
N ARG A 729 -5.67 -14.15 -13.20
CA ARG A 729 -4.62 -13.44 -13.95
C ARG A 729 -3.26 -13.96 -13.51
N VAL A 730 -2.33 -13.97 -14.45
CA VAL A 730 -0.92 -14.26 -14.20
C VAL A 730 -0.11 -13.10 -14.74
N ASN A 731 0.81 -12.59 -13.91
CA ASN A 731 1.70 -11.48 -14.25
C ASN A 731 3.17 -11.96 -14.15
N TYR A 732 4.02 -11.39 -14.99
CA TYR A 732 5.45 -11.62 -14.97
C TYR A 732 6.20 -10.30 -14.89
N SER A 733 7.24 -10.26 -14.06
CA SER A 733 8.09 -9.08 -13.89
C SER A 733 9.55 -9.46 -13.86
N VAL A 734 10.37 -8.65 -14.48
CA VAL A 734 11.83 -8.73 -14.36
C VAL A 734 12.40 -7.35 -14.11
N SER A 735 13.35 -7.23 -13.19
CA SER A 735 14.05 -5.99 -12.92
C SER A 735 15.56 -6.21 -12.85
N LYS A 736 16.30 -5.20 -13.27
CA LYS A 736 17.77 -5.13 -13.23
C LYS A 736 18.21 -3.83 -12.59
N MET A 737 18.95 -3.91 -11.50
CA MET A 737 19.71 -2.76 -11.02
C MET A 737 21.00 -2.68 -11.82
N VAL A 738 21.00 -1.82 -12.85
CA VAL A 738 22.14 -1.63 -13.77
C VAL A 738 23.31 -0.97 -13.04
N SER A 739 23.02 -0.01 -12.17
CA SER A 739 23.96 0.62 -11.26
C SER A 739 23.28 0.96 -9.93
N PRO A 740 24.00 1.36 -8.87
CA PRO A 740 23.37 1.82 -7.63
C PRO A 740 22.39 2.99 -7.79
N LYS A 741 22.44 3.67 -8.94
CA LYS A 741 21.59 4.83 -9.27
C LYS A 741 20.50 4.51 -10.31
N VAL A 742 20.64 3.44 -11.09
CA VAL A 742 19.74 3.14 -12.23
C VAL A 742 19.12 1.77 -12.08
N THR A 743 17.80 1.70 -12.12
CA THR A 743 17.01 0.46 -12.17
C THR A 743 16.13 0.44 -13.41
N VAL A 744 16.13 -0.68 -14.13
CA VAL A 744 15.24 -0.93 -15.27
C VAL A 744 14.31 -2.07 -14.86
N LYS A 745 13.00 -1.90 -15.07
CA LYS A 745 11.98 -2.90 -14.78
C LYS A 745 11.10 -3.11 -16.01
N PHE A 746 10.85 -4.36 -16.34
CA PHE A 746 9.92 -4.80 -17.37
C PHE A 746 8.85 -5.69 -16.75
N ASN A 747 7.57 -5.38 -17.01
CA ASN A 747 6.43 -6.14 -16.53
C ASN A 747 5.52 -6.52 -17.67
N VAL A 748 4.95 -7.70 -17.62
CA VAL A 748 3.84 -8.12 -18.47
C VAL A 748 2.68 -8.50 -17.55
N THR A 749 1.55 -7.83 -17.72
CA THR A 749 0.34 -8.08 -16.94
C THR A 749 -0.62 -8.95 -17.73
N ASP A 750 -1.39 -9.80 -17.02
CA ASP A 750 -2.39 -10.69 -17.61
C ASP A 750 -1.85 -11.45 -18.86
N VAL A 751 -0.73 -12.16 -18.67
CA VAL A 751 0.03 -12.83 -19.75
C VAL A 751 -0.88 -13.64 -20.67
N PHE A 752 -1.88 -14.32 -20.09
CA PHE A 752 -2.78 -15.23 -20.82
C PHE A 752 -4.10 -14.59 -21.26
N LEU A 753 -4.32 -13.27 -21.00
CA LEU A 753 -5.57 -12.55 -21.28
C LEU A 753 -6.81 -13.23 -20.67
N THR A 754 -6.70 -13.68 -19.44
CA THR A 754 -7.75 -14.38 -18.68
C THR A 754 -8.52 -13.48 -17.73
N GLY A 755 -8.15 -12.19 -17.65
CA GLY A 755 -8.79 -11.18 -16.81
C GLY A 755 -10.14 -10.66 -17.34
N ILE A 756 -10.84 -11.45 -18.17
CA ILE A 756 -12.15 -11.10 -18.75
C ILE A 756 -13.21 -11.16 -17.65
N ASN A 757 -14.01 -10.10 -17.54
CA ASN A 757 -15.15 -10.05 -16.64
C ASN A 757 -16.41 -10.43 -17.40
N LYS A 758 -17.07 -11.54 -17.01
CA LYS A 758 -18.30 -12.01 -17.63
C LYS A 758 -19.24 -12.57 -16.57
N GLY A 759 -20.53 -12.50 -16.82
CA GLY A 759 -21.51 -12.99 -15.89
C GLY A 759 -22.94 -12.70 -16.31
N ASP A 760 -23.86 -13.03 -15.41
CA ASP A 760 -25.29 -12.87 -15.58
C ASP A 760 -25.79 -11.80 -14.61
N ILE A 761 -26.89 -11.13 -14.97
CA ILE A 761 -27.64 -10.21 -14.11
C ILE A 761 -28.94 -10.93 -13.74
N ALA A 762 -29.04 -11.33 -12.49
CA ALA A 762 -30.17 -12.09 -11.97
C ALA A 762 -31.24 -11.15 -11.40
N ASN A 763 -32.45 -11.71 -11.18
CA ASN A 763 -33.55 -11.01 -10.52
C ASN A 763 -33.99 -9.72 -11.25
N LEU A 764 -34.05 -9.77 -12.56
CA LEU A 764 -34.65 -8.76 -13.42
C LEU A 764 -36.11 -9.15 -13.71
N LYS A 765 -36.99 -8.16 -13.88
CA LYS A 765 -38.39 -8.39 -14.22
C LYS A 765 -38.47 -8.80 -15.70
N LEU A 766 -39.05 -9.97 -15.97
CA LEU A 766 -39.33 -10.51 -17.32
C LEU A 766 -38.12 -10.41 -18.28
N THR A 767 -36.89 -10.53 -17.73
CA THR A 767 -35.68 -10.34 -18.53
C THR A 767 -34.56 -11.24 -18.02
N ASP A 768 -33.89 -11.96 -18.92
CA ASP A 768 -32.58 -12.54 -18.69
C ASP A 768 -31.50 -11.63 -19.30
N ALA A 769 -30.44 -11.39 -18.58
CA ALA A 769 -29.34 -10.57 -19.09
C ALA A 769 -27.97 -11.17 -18.71
N ASN A 770 -27.05 -11.08 -19.65
CA ASN A 770 -25.65 -11.39 -19.40
C ASN A 770 -24.73 -10.33 -20.01
N PHE A 771 -23.48 -10.31 -19.56
CA PHE A 771 -22.47 -9.38 -20.03
C PHE A 771 -21.10 -10.05 -20.12
N ARG A 772 -20.28 -9.52 -21.01
CA ARG A 772 -18.86 -9.78 -21.10
C ARG A 772 -18.10 -8.45 -21.25
N THR A 773 -17.10 -8.21 -20.43
CA THR A 773 -16.25 -7.03 -20.52
C THR A 773 -14.80 -7.45 -20.66
N LEU A 774 -14.19 -7.13 -21.79
CA LEU A 774 -12.76 -7.20 -22.02
C LEU A 774 -12.17 -5.83 -21.73
N SER A 775 -11.48 -5.70 -20.60
CA SER A 775 -10.74 -4.48 -20.25
C SER A 775 -9.29 -4.59 -20.69
N ASP A 776 -8.61 -3.45 -20.74
CA ASP A 776 -7.20 -3.32 -21.10
C ASP A 776 -6.27 -3.88 -20.01
N THR A 777 -6.35 -5.21 -19.75
CA THR A 777 -5.60 -5.90 -18.68
C THR A 777 -4.25 -6.41 -19.11
N ARG A 778 -4.10 -6.85 -20.39
CA ARG A 778 -2.84 -7.35 -20.93
C ARG A 778 -2.01 -6.21 -21.47
N ALA A 779 -0.87 -5.95 -20.84
CA ALA A 779 0.04 -4.90 -21.23
C ALA A 779 1.48 -5.22 -20.88
N ALA A 780 2.40 -4.66 -21.66
CA ALA A 780 3.83 -4.59 -21.36
C ALA A 780 4.17 -3.21 -20.81
N LEU A 781 4.92 -3.14 -19.71
CA LEU A 781 5.37 -1.90 -19.09
C LEU A 781 6.89 -1.92 -18.92
N LEU A 782 7.58 -0.96 -19.52
CA LEU A 782 8.99 -0.69 -19.31
C LEU A 782 9.14 0.56 -18.45
N THR A 783 9.88 0.46 -17.34
CA THR A 783 10.16 1.58 -16.45
C THR A 783 11.66 1.71 -16.24
N VAL A 784 12.18 2.93 -16.37
CA VAL A 784 13.56 3.30 -16.04
C VAL A 784 13.51 4.29 -14.89
N SER A 785 14.25 3.99 -13.82
CA SER A 785 14.34 4.85 -12.64
C SER A 785 15.78 5.25 -12.38
N PHE A 786 16.02 6.53 -12.16
CA PHE A 786 17.31 7.13 -11.79
C PHE A 786 17.21 7.81 -10.44
N ARG A 787 18.21 7.63 -9.59
CA ARG A 787 18.28 8.24 -8.27
C ARG A 787 19.65 8.81 -7.99
N MET A 788 19.68 10.02 -7.41
CA MET A 788 20.90 10.74 -7.04
C MET A 788 20.77 11.38 -5.65
N GLY A 789 21.88 11.55 -4.95
CA GLY A 789 21.98 12.20 -3.65
C GLY A 789 22.36 11.23 -2.54
N LYS A 790 22.70 11.79 -1.38
CA LYS A 790 22.92 11.01 -0.15
C LYS A 790 21.56 10.45 0.30
N ARG A 791 21.54 9.25 0.90
CA ARG A 791 20.37 8.76 1.61
C ARG A 791 19.96 9.83 2.63
N VAL A 792 18.88 10.53 2.35
CA VAL A 792 18.20 11.36 3.35
C VAL A 792 17.39 10.37 4.18
N GLU A 793 18.02 9.76 5.15
CA GLU A 793 17.36 8.94 6.16
C GLU A 793 16.55 9.88 7.05
N GLY A 794 15.27 9.60 7.23
CA GLY A 794 14.37 10.43 8.03
C GLY A 794 13.58 11.43 7.20
N GLN A 795 12.72 10.94 6.31
CA GLN A 795 11.59 11.74 5.88
C GLN A 795 10.71 12.07 7.08
N ARG A 796 10.20 13.29 7.09
CA ARG A 796 9.23 13.93 7.96
C ARG A 796 8.52 12.98 8.93
N LYS A 797 8.51 13.29 10.24
CA LYS A 797 7.39 12.93 11.11
C LYS A 797 6.14 13.58 10.51
N LYS A 798 5.46 12.86 9.65
CA LYS A 798 4.24 13.30 9.01
C LYS A 798 3.10 13.30 10.03
N ILE A 799 2.24 14.28 9.94
CA ILE A 799 1.08 14.52 10.78
C ILE A 799 -0.17 14.05 10.00
N GLU A 800 -1.11 13.32 10.58
CA GLU A 800 -2.33 12.82 9.93
C GLU A 800 -3.19 13.98 9.42
N SER A 801 -3.87 13.84 8.26
CA SER A 801 -4.86 14.82 7.82
C SER A 801 -6.21 14.58 8.47
N GLY A 802 -6.96 15.62 8.67
CA GLY A 802 -8.35 15.57 9.13
C GLY A 802 -9.36 15.23 8.04
N ALA A 803 -8.98 15.32 6.75
CA ALA A 803 -9.91 15.24 5.61
C ALA A 803 -9.88 13.90 4.84
N ASP A 804 -9.24 12.87 5.38
CA ASP A 804 -8.99 11.63 4.63
C ASP A 804 -10.27 10.87 4.27
N ALA A 805 -11.17 10.74 5.24
CA ALA A 805 -12.43 10.03 5.06
C ALA A 805 -13.35 10.71 4.04
N GLU A 806 -13.32 12.03 4.00
CA GLU A 806 -14.08 12.84 3.07
C GLU A 806 -13.48 12.78 1.67
N GLN A 807 -12.15 12.78 1.57
CA GLN A 807 -11.46 12.65 0.29
C GLN A 807 -11.71 11.29 -0.37
N ASP A 808 -11.72 10.19 0.39
CA ASP A 808 -12.00 8.85 -0.12
C ASP A 808 -13.42 8.69 -0.67
N ARG A 809 -14.31 9.62 -0.36
CA ARG A 809 -15.69 9.65 -0.88
C ARG A 809 -15.86 10.44 -2.19
N VAL A 810 -14.82 11.07 -2.67
CA VAL A 810 -14.80 11.71 -3.99
C VAL A 810 -14.38 10.68 -5.03
N LYS A 811 -15.32 10.26 -5.89
CA LYS A 811 -15.03 9.33 -6.97
C LYS A 811 -14.10 9.97 -8.00
N ASP A 812 -13.14 9.20 -8.42
CA ASP A 812 -12.21 9.51 -9.48
C ASP A 812 -12.75 8.85 -10.78
N LYS A 813 -13.56 9.59 -11.55
CA LYS A 813 -14.16 9.08 -12.79
C LYS A 813 -13.14 8.85 -13.89
#